data_cd9fac2ba9eb9194d8dc11a82442e417
#
_entry.id   cd9fac2ba9eb9194d8dc11a82442e417
#
_cell.length_a   1.000
_cell.length_b   1.000
_cell.length_c   1.000
_cell.angle_alpha   90.00
_cell.angle_beta   90.00
_cell.angle_gamma   90.00
#
_symmetry.space_group_name_H-M   'P 1'
#
loop_
_entity.id
_entity.type
_entity.pdbx_description
1 polymer ?
#
loop_
_entity_poly.entity_id
_entity_poly.type
_entity_poly.pdbx_seq_one_letter_code
_entity_poly.pdbx_strand_id
1 'polypeptide(L)'
;MSTIDNMSVNAIRVLAADAVQKANSGHPGLPLGAAAVAYELWAKEMKHNPANPDWANRDRFILSGGHGSTLLYSLLHLFGYGLTKEDLMQFRQLDSLTPGHPEYRHTRGVEATTGPLGAGMAMAVGMAMAEAHLAAKFNKDGYDVVDHFTYVLGGDGCLMEGISSEAFSLAGTLGLSKLIVLYDSNKISIEGSTDIAFTEDVEGRMKAFGFQTLTVEDGNNLEEIGKAIRAAQAETTKPSFIICKTQIGFGCPAKQGKASAHGEPLGVDNVAAMKENLGWPSTEPFFVPDEVYANYKAISAEKAKDEEAWNKMFAEYCAKYPEMKKAWDDMFNLDIAKDLINNEEFWAFDDKPEATRNLSGIVLNRLKDYVPALIGGAADLAPSTKTYMKDAGDFSKDNYAGRNLHFGVRELAMAAIGNGMTLHGLRAFVSTFFVFSDYVKPMARLSSIMRIPTTYVLTHDSIGVGEDGPTHEPIEQLAMLRAMPNFHVFRPADATETIAAWYSAATSKETPTALVLTRQNLPQLAGSSKEALKGGYVIADSTKATPDAIIIASGSEVSLAVNAKEELAKTGVDVRVVSMPCMDLFEEQSAEYKESVLPKNVRARVAVEALIDYGWGKYVGLDGATVTMTGFGASAPANTLFEKFGFTVENVVKAVKSVL
;
A
#
# COMPACT_ATOMS: atom_id res chain seq x y z
N MET A 1 1.73 7.73 39.72
CA MET A 1 1.41 8.63 38.58
C MET A 1 1.39 10.06 39.07
N SER A 2 2.03 11.03 38.40
CA SER A 2 1.88 12.44 38.79
C SER A 2 0.45 12.91 38.49
N THR A 3 -0.04 13.93 39.21
CA THR A 3 -1.38 14.46 38.96
C THR A 3 -1.51 14.98 37.52
N ILE A 4 -0.45 15.58 36.97
CA ILE A 4 -0.45 16.12 35.61
C ILE A 4 -0.43 15.03 34.53
N ASP A 5 0.25 13.89 34.73
CA ASP A 5 0.21 12.77 33.81
C ASP A 5 -1.22 12.19 33.72
N ASN A 6 -1.90 12.02 34.88
CA ASN A 6 -3.29 11.57 34.91
C ASN A 6 -4.24 12.51 34.16
N MET A 7 -4.08 13.82 34.36
CA MET A 7 -4.87 14.81 33.65
C MET A 7 -4.58 14.78 32.14
N SER A 8 -3.32 14.59 31.77
CA SER A 8 -2.91 14.49 30.35
C SER A 8 -3.50 13.24 29.68
N VAL A 9 -3.49 12.09 30.32
CA VAL A 9 -4.18 10.88 29.83
C VAL A 9 -5.68 11.11 29.70
N ASN A 10 -6.31 11.74 30.72
CA ASN A 10 -7.73 11.99 30.69
C ASN A 10 -8.13 13.04 29.63
N ALA A 11 -7.24 13.98 29.26
CA ALA A 11 -7.47 14.89 28.13
C ALA A 11 -7.65 14.13 26.81
N ILE A 12 -6.85 13.09 26.56
CA ILE A 12 -7.01 12.20 25.38
C ILE A 12 -8.40 11.56 25.40
N ARG A 13 -8.81 10.99 26.53
CA ARG A 13 -10.12 10.34 26.70
C ARG A 13 -11.27 11.29 26.45
N VAL A 14 -11.21 12.48 27.08
CA VAL A 14 -12.27 13.50 26.99
C VAL A 14 -12.41 14.03 25.57
N LEU A 15 -11.30 14.41 24.92
CA LEU A 15 -11.33 14.91 23.55
C LEU A 15 -11.87 13.85 22.57
N ALA A 16 -11.44 12.58 22.73
CA ALA A 16 -11.92 11.49 21.89
C ALA A 16 -13.44 11.25 22.06
N ALA A 17 -13.93 11.23 23.31
CA ALA A 17 -15.36 11.06 23.59
C ALA A 17 -16.19 12.24 23.10
N ASP A 18 -15.73 13.48 23.31
CA ASP A 18 -16.41 14.68 22.85
C ASP A 18 -16.49 14.75 21.32
N ALA A 19 -15.41 14.36 20.60
CA ALA A 19 -15.41 14.34 19.14
C ALA A 19 -16.44 13.34 18.60
N VAL A 20 -16.46 12.11 19.14
CA VAL A 20 -17.43 11.09 18.75
C VAL A 20 -18.85 11.52 19.09
N GLN A 21 -19.06 12.10 20.28
CA GLN A 21 -20.38 12.54 20.72
C GLN A 21 -20.91 13.70 19.87
N LYS A 22 -20.05 14.66 19.52
CA LYS A 22 -20.43 15.79 18.66
C LYS A 22 -20.76 15.34 17.25
N ALA A 23 -19.98 14.44 16.68
CA ALA A 23 -20.22 13.87 15.35
C ALA A 23 -21.45 12.94 15.31
N ASN A 24 -21.93 12.51 16.47
CA ASN A 24 -22.95 11.47 16.64
C ASN A 24 -22.60 10.19 15.86
N SER A 25 -21.30 9.92 15.69
CA SER A 25 -20.75 8.79 14.93
C SER A 25 -19.30 8.58 15.31
N GLY A 26 -18.87 7.31 15.48
CA GLY A 26 -17.49 6.96 15.76
C GLY A 26 -17.33 5.89 16.81
N HIS A 27 -16.08 5.61 17.19
CA HIS A 27 -15.72 4.51 18.07
C HIS A 27 -14.95 5.04 19.29
N PRO A 28 -15.64 5.31 20.42
CA PRO A 28 -14.98 5.86 21.61
C PRO A 28 -14.25 4.79 22.45
N GLY A 29 -14.60 3.53 22.30
CA GLY A 29 -14.21 2.48 23.24
C GLY A 29 -12.70 2.24 23.33
N LEU A 30 -12.04 2.02 22.18
CA LEU A 30 -10.57 1.85 22.12
C LEU A 30 -9.85 3.13 22.59
N PRO A 31 -10.18 4.35 22.12
CA PRO A 31 -9.56 5.56 22.61
C PRO A 31 -9.59 5.74 24.13
N LEU A 32 -10.69 5.40 24.77
CA LEU A 32 -10.82 5.48 26.22
C LEU A 32 -9.97 4.43 26.94
N GLY A 33 -9.93 3.20 26.42
CA GLY A 33 -9.17 2.09 27.02
C GLY A 33 -7.67 2.24 26.85
N ALA A 34 -7.20 2.58 25.63
CA ALA A 34 -5.79 2.62 25.27
C ALA A 34 -5.11 3.98 25.53
N ALA A 35 -5.81 4.99 26.05
CA ALA A 35 -5.26 6.34 26.23
C ALA A 35 -3.96 6.37 27.04
N ALA A 36 -3.87 5.59 28.12
CA ALA A 36 -2.67 5.56 28.96
C ALA A 36 -1.48 4.89 28.26
N VAL A 37 -1.74 3.81 27.50
CA VAL A 37 -0.72 3.12 26.67
C VAL A 37 -0.17 4.10 25.63
N ALA A 38 -1.05 4.80 24.93
CA ALA A 38 -0.65 5.78 23.91
C ALA A 38 0.07 6.99 24.51
N TYR A 39 -0.39 7.52 25.65
CA TYR A 39 0.28 8.63 26.35
C TYR A 39 1.71 8.26 26.76
N GLU A 40 1.90 7.12 27.45
CA GLU A 40 3.23 6.70 27.90
C GLU A 40 4.19 6.54 26.72
N LEU A 41 3.73 5.89 25.64
CA LEU A 41 4.52 5.76 24.41
C LEU A 41 4.93 7.13 23.87
N TRP A 42 3.96 8.00 23.58
CA TRP A 42 4.22 9.27 22.89
C TRP A 42 4.96 10.29 23.77
N ALA A 43 4.60 10.36 25.05
CA ALA A 43 5.16 11.34 25.96
C ALA A 43 6.58 10.99 26.42
N LYS A 44 6.89 9.68 26.57
CA LYS A 44 8.14 9.30 27.23
C LYS A 44 9.08 8.46 26.37
N GLU A 45 8.53 7.48 25.62
CA GLU A 45 9.35 6.44 25.01
C GLU A 45 9.65 6.67 23.53
N MET A 46 8.72 7.24 22.76
CA MET A 46 8.84 7.44 21.31
C MET A 46 9.64 8.71 20.98
N LYS A 47 10.54 8.61 20.00
CA LYS A 47 11.27 9.75 19.42
C LYS A 47 10.44 10.37 18.31
N HIS A 48 10.01 11.60 18.48
CA HIS A 48 9.25 12.33 17.45
C HIS A 48 9.38 13.84 17.62
N ASN A 49 9.16 14.60 16.55
CA ASN A 49 9.11 16.06 16.61
C ASN A 49 7.83 16.57 15.93
N PRO A 50 6.86 17.10 16.70
CA PRO A 50 5.62 17.64 16.13
C PRO A 50 5.83 18.80 15.14
N ALA A 51 6.90 19.57 15.30
CA ALA A 51 7.25 20.64 14.37
C ALA A 51 7.74 20.11 13.02
N ASN A 52 8.37 18.92 13.01
CA ASN A 52 8.84 18.24 11.79
C ASN A 52 8.42 16.76 11.78
N PRO A 53 7.16 16.46 11.43
CA PRO A 53 6.67 15.07 11.37
C PRO A 53 7.31 14.24 10.24
N ASP A 54 8.12 14.85 9.37
CA ASP A 54 8.83 14.18 8.29
C ASP A 54 10.32 13.92 8.62
N TRP A 55 10.75 14.17 9.86
CA TRP A 55 12.12 13.87 10.30
C TRP A 55 12.48 12.41 9.97
N ALA A 56 13.59 12.20 9.26
CA ALA A 56 13.96 10.91 8.69
C ALA A 56 14.11 9.80 9.74
N ASN A 57 14.72 10.11 10.90
CA ASN A 57 14.99 9.13 11.97
C ASN A 57 13.99 9.20 13.14
N ARG A 58 12.77 9.75 12.91
CA ARG A 58 11.68 9.64 13.89
C ARG A 58 11.20 8.21 14.03
N ASP A 59 10.74 7.82 15.21
CA ASP A 59 9.97 6.60 15.36
C ASP A 59 8.64 6.68 14.59
N ARG A 60 8.12 5.55 14.17
CA ARG A 60 6.84 5.45 13.44
C ARG A 60 5.77 4.91 14.36
N PHE A 61 4.59 5.53 14.33
CA PHE A 61 3.42 5.03 15.05
C PHE A 61 2.26 4.75 14.10
N ILE A 62 1.76 3.52 14.10
CA ILE A 62 0.60 3.10 13.31
C ILE A 62 -0.53 2.70 14.23
N LEU A 63 -1.68 3.34 14.10
CA LEU A 63 -2.92 2.90 14.73
C LEU A 63 -3.60 1.89 13.79
N SER A 64 -3.32 0.58 13.97
CA SER A 64 -3.92 -0.48 13.16
C SER A 64 -5.42 -0.65 13.45
N GLY A 65 -5.83 -0.43 14.70
CA GLY A 65 -7.23 -0.26 15.06
C GLY A 65 -7.77 1.10 14.61
N GLY A 66 -7.78 1.36 13.30
CA GLY A 66 -8.06 2.68 12.71
C GLY A 66 -9.43 3.27 13.05
N HIS A 67 -10.39 2.42 13.46
CA HIS A 67 -11.68 2.88 13.98
C HIS A 67 -11.53 3.76 15.24
N GLY A 68 -10.48 3.54 16.05
CA GLY A 68 -10.12 4.40 17.19
C GLY A 68 -9.43 5.71 16.82
N SER A 69 -9.66 6.25 15.63
CA SER A 69 -8.97 7.42 15.05
C SER A 69 -8.92 8.64 15.96
N THR A 70 -9.94 8.85 16.79
CA THR A 70 -10.00 9.97 17.75
C THR A 70 -8.91 9.87 18.83
N LEU A 71 -8.36 8.68 19.14
CA LEU A 71 -7.16 8.53 19.94
C LEU A 71 -5.98 9.24 19.28
N LEU A 72 -5.71 8.91 18.02
CA LEU A 72 -4.60 9.49 17.27
C LEU A 72 -4.79 11.00 17.05
N TYR A 73 -5.99 11.45 16.71
CA TYR A 73 -6.27 12.88 16.52
C TYR A 73 -6.11 13.68 17.80
N SER A 74 -6.53 13.12 18.95
CA SER A 74 -6.30 13.76 20.26
C SER A 74 -4.81 13.88 20.59
N LEU A 75 -4.02 12.86 20.30
CA LEU A 75 -2.55 12.91 20.45
C LEU A 75 -1.94 13.97 19.52
N LEU A 76 -2.27 13.96 18.22
CA LEU A 76 -1.76 14.93 17.26
C LEU A 76 -2.10 16.37 17.63
N HIS A 77 -3.31 16.60 18.15
CA HIS A 77 -3.72 17.90 18.67
C HIS A 77 -2.91 18.33 19.89
N LEU A 78 -2.87 17.48 20.91
CA LEU A 78 -2.24 17.81 22.21
C LEU A 78 -0.73 17.98 22.08
N PHE A 79 -0.04 17.17 21.27
CA PHE A 79 1.39 17.30 21.01
C PHE A 79 1.75 18.41 20.03
N GLY A 80 0.78 19.03 19.34
CA GLY A 80 1.00 20.20 18.49
C GLY A 80 1.45 19.88 17.06
N TYR A 81 0.91 18.82 16.45
CA TYR A 81 1.12 18.51 15.03
C TYR A 81 0.34 19.41 14.06
N GLY A 82 -0.38 20.39 14.57
CA GLY A 82 -1.10 21.36 13.77
C GLY A 82 -2.61 21.14 13.71
N LEU A 83 -3.15 20.06 14.28
CA LEU A 83 -4.58 19.92 14.48
C LEU A 83 -5.06 20.87 15.58
N THR A 84 -6.12 21.63 15.31
CA THR A 84 -6.76 22.52 16.26
C THR A 84 -7.90 21.82 17.00
N LYS A 85 -8.42 22.46 18.04
CA LYS A 85 -9.65 22.01 18.71
C LYS A 85 -10.83 22.04 17.75
N GLU A 86 -10.89 23.03 16.89
CA GLU A 86 -11.91 23.20 15.85
C GLU A 86 -11.89 22.05 14.85
N ASP A 87 -10.71 21.53 14.48
CA ASP A 87 -10.58 20.35 13.63
C ASP A 87 -11.15 19.10 14.31
N LEU A 88 -10.90 18.91 15.62
CA LEU A 88 -11.50 17.81 16.38
C LEU A 88 -13.03 17.93 16.44
N MET A 89 -13.55 19.16 16.53
CA MET A 89 -15.00 19.44 16.48
C MET A 89 -15.63 19.11 15.12
N GLN A 90 -14.83 19.02 14.05
CA GLN A 90 -15.26 18.65 12.70
C GLN A 90 -15.02 17.15 12.40
N PHE A 91 -14.80 16.31 13.41
CA PHE A 91 -14.63 14.88 13.23
C PHE A 91 -15.72 14.27 12.33
N ARG A 92 -15.30 13.53 11.30
CA ARG A 92 -16.18 12.87 10.31
C ARG A 92 -17.04 13.82 9.47
N GLN A 93 -16.71 15.11 9.39
CA GLN A 93 -17.39 16.02 8.49
C GLN A 93 -16.68 16.07 7.12
N LEU A 94 -17.40 16.53 6.08
CA LEU A 94 -16.83 16.68 4.74
C LEU A 94 -15.63 17.64 4.78
N ASP A 95 -14.55 17.24 4.09
CA ASP A 95 -13.29 17.99 3.98
C ASP A 95 -12.58 18.27 5.33
N SER A 96 -12.98 17.60 6.40
CA SER A 96 -12.35 17.70 7.70
C SER A 96 -10.96 17.05 7.74
N LEU A 97 -10.02 17.67 8.47
CA LEU A 97 -8.70 17.10 8.77
C LEU A 97 -8.74 15.90 9.74
N THR A 98 -9.94 15.54 10.23
CA THR A 98 -10.17 14.42 11.15
C THR A 98 -11.20 13.44 10.55
N PRO A 99 -10.84 12.73 9.47
CA PRO A 99 -11.73 11.76 8.84
C PRO A 99 -12.04 10.57 9.76
N GLY A 100 -12.99 9.73 9.37
CA GLY A 100 -13.48 8.61 10.19
C GLY A 100 -12.42 7.58 10.59
N HIS A 101 -11.40 7.41 9.77
CA HIS A 101 -10.20 6.58 10.00
C HIS A 101 -8.96 7.40 9.62
N PRO A 102 -7.77 7.07 10.16
CA PRO A 102 -6.55 7.80 9.82
C PRO A 102 -6.25 7.73 8.32
N GLU A 103 -5.94 8.88 7.71
CA GLU A 103 -5.58 8.98 6.29
C GLU A 103 -4.20 9.62 6.13
N TYR A 104 -3.28 8.90 5.50
CA TYR A 104 -1.92 9.34 5.21
C TYR A 104 -1.93 10.58 4.33
N ARG A 105 -1.10 11.57 4.66
CA ARG A 105 -1.00 12.89 3.99
C ARG A 105 -2.24 13.79 4.10
N HIS A 106 -3.41 13.26 4.44
CA HIS A 106 -4.59 14.07 4.69
C HIS A 106 -4.50 14.75 6.07
N THR A 107 -4.14 13.97 7.09
CA THR A 107 -3.88 14.49 8.43
C THR A 107 -2.38 14.47 8.69
N ARG A 108 -1.80 15.63 9.01
CA ARG A 108 -0.37 15.76 9.30
C ARG A 108 0.02 14.91 10.51
N GLY A 109 1.09 14.08 10.37
CA GLY A 109 1.56 13.17 11.42
C GLY A 109 0.94 11.77 11.38
N VAL A 110 0.01 11.50 10.45
CA VAL A 110 -0.49 10.14 10.20
C VAL A 110 0.48 9.38 9.30
N GLU A 111 1.02 8.27 9.78
CA GLU A 111 2.04 7.47 9.08
C GLU A 111 1.47 6.50 8.04
N ALA A 112 0.23 6.07 8.20
CA ALA A 112 -0.43 5.15 7.27
C ALA A 112 -1.96 5.28 7.33
N THR A 113 -2.62 5.10 6.18
CA THR A 113 -4.08 4.95 6.14
C THR A 113 -4.46 3.58 6.66
N THR A 114 -5.32 3.56 7.69
CA THR A 114 -5.85 2.34 8.29
C THR A 114 -7.39 2.36 8.29
N GLY A 115 -8.00 1.28 8.77
CA GLY A 115 -9.46 1.08 8.74
C GLY A 115 -9.76 -0.39 8.44
N PRO A 116 -9.25 -1.00 7.36
CA PRO A 116 -9.22 -2.46 7.25
C PRO A 116 -8.34 -3.04 8.37
N LEU A 117 -8.94 -3.85 9.25
CA LEU A 117 -8.25 -4.42 10.42
C LEU A 117 -7.07 -5.30 9.97
N GLY A 118 -5.99 -5.29 10.74
CA GLY A 118 -4.76 -6.04 10.44
C GLY A 118 -3.84 -5.39 9.40
N ALA A 119 -4.36 -4.54 8.50
CA ALA A 119 -3.53 -3.88 7.48
C ALA A 119 -2.40 -3.04 8.09
N GLY A 120 -2.69 -2.30 9.17
CA GLY A 120 -1.70 -1.51 9.90
C GLY A 120 -0.60 -2.37 10.52
N MET A 121 -0.94 -3.58 11.02
CA MET A 121 0.05 -4.54 11.54
C MET A 121 1.06 -4.93 10.46
N ALA A 122 0.58 -5.28 9.26
CA ALA A 122 1.44 -5.68 8.16
C ALA A 122 2.24 -4.51 7.56
N MET A 123 1.67 -3.30 7.47
CA MET A 123 2.41 -2.10 7.06
C MET A 123 3.52 -1.76 8.05
N ALA A 124 3.31 -1.96 9.36
CA ALA A 124 4.35 -1.77 10.38
C ALA A 124 5.53 -2.73 10.18
N VAL A 125 5.26 -3.99 9.80
CA VAL A 125 6.32 -4.93 9.42
C VAL A 125 7.14 -4.38 8.24
N GLY A 126 6.48 -3.83 7.22
CA GLY A 126 7.15 -3.20 6.08
C GLY A 126 8.01 -2.00 6.47
N MET A 127 7.55 -1.15 7.39
CA MET A 127 8.35 -0.03 7.90
C MET A 127 9.57 -0.50 8.70
N ALA A 128 9.43 -1.54 9.53
CA ALA A 128 10.55 -2.12 10.26
C ALA A 128 11.57 -2.82 9.33
N MET A 129 11.10 -3.44 8.23
CA MET A 129 11.99 -3.97 7.19
C MET A 129 12.76 -2.85 6.48
N ALA A 130 12.10 -1.72 6.20
CA ALA A 130 12.74 -0.57 5.59
C ALA A 130 13.79 0.05 6.53
N GLU A 131 13.49 0.19 7.82
CA GLU A 131 14.47 0.63 8.82
C GLU A 131 15.70 -0.27 8.81
N ALA A 132 15.50 -1.59 8.94
CA ALA A 132 16.61 -2.56 8.99
C ALA A 132 17.48 -2.50 7.71
N HIS A 133 16.84 -2.34 6.52
CA HIS A 133 17.56 -2.18 5.26
C HIS A 133 18.40 -0.90 5.23
N LEU A 134 17.81 0.22 5.59
CA LEU A 134 18.48 1.53 5.59
C LEU A 134 19.59 1.58 6.64
N ALA A 135 19.38 1.01 7.84
CA ALA A 135 20.39 0.91 8.88
C ALA A 135 21.60 0.10 8.40
N ALA A 136 21.37 -1.09 7.81
CA ALA A 136 22.44 -1.92 7.26
C ALA A 136 23.23 -1.22 6.15
N LYS A 137 22.61 -0.31 5.42
CA LYS A 137 23.23 0.41 4.31
C LYS A 137 23.98 1.66 4.75
N PHE A 138 23.43 2.43 5.69
CA PHE A 138 23.91 3.78 6.00
C PHE A 138 24.65 3.91 7.33
N ASN A 139 24.38 3.06 8.34
CA ASN A 139 25.05 3.18 9.63
C ASN A 139 26.54 2.86 9.51
N LYS A 140 27.36 3.57 10.26
CA LYS A 140 28.81 3.41 10.37
C LYS A 140 29.20 3.47 11.84
N ASP A 141 30.38 2.95 12.17
CA ASP A 141 30.91 2.98 13.55
C ASP A 141 30.86 4.38 14.15
N GLY A 142 30.07 4.55 15.20
CA GLY A 142 29.82 5.80 15.88
C GLY A 142 28.80 6.74 15.23
N TYR A 143 28.10 6.27 14.20
CA TYR A 143 27.06 7.04 13.50
C TYR A 143 25.86 6.15 13.16
N ASP A 144 24.88 6.12 14.06
CA ASP A 144 23.61 5.43 13.85
C ASP A 144 22.60 6.39 13.19
N VAL A 145 22.79 6.64 11.89
CA VAL A 145 21.96 7.61 11.15
C VAL A 145 20.54 7.10 10.91
N VAL A 146 20.34 5.78 10.99
CA VAL A 146 19.03 5.12 10.95
C VAL A 146 18.92 4.25 12.20
N ASP A 147 18.13 4.69 13.17
CA ASP A 147 17.93 4.01 14.46
C ASP A 147 16.60 4.42 15.06
N HIS A 148 15.51 3.92 14.50
CA HIS A 148 14.17 4.23 14.96
C HIS A 148 13.30 2.97 15.04
N PHE A 149 12.35 3.00 15.96
CA PHE A 149 11.37 1.94 16.14
C PHE A 149 10.12 2.17 15.30
N THR A 150 9.45 1.08 14.98
CA THR A 150 8.08 1.10 14.46
C THR A 150 7.15 0.52 15.52
N TYR A 151 6.26 1.36 16.03
CA TYR A 151 5.22 0.99 16.99
C TYR A 151 3.89 0.83 16.27
N VAL A 152 3.16 -0.23 16.59
CA VAL A 152 1.81 -0.44 16.07
C VAL A 152 0.86 -0.81 17.18
N LEU A 153 -0.27 -0.09 17.26
CA LEU A 153 -1.33 -0.35 18.23
C LEU A 153 -2.56 -0.93 17.53
N GLY A 154 -3.04 -2.06 18.04
CA GLY A 154 -4.28 -2.67 17.55
C GLY A 154 -4.88 -3.63 18.57
N GLY A 155 -6.16 -3.94 18.38
CA GLY A 155 -6.94 -4.80 19.28
C GLY A 155 -7.16 -6.21 18.74
N ASP A 156 -8.06 -6.93 19.39
CA ASP A 156 -8.44 -8.31 19.08
C ASP A 156 -8.80 -8.51 17.61
N GLY A 157 -9.61 -7.63 17.04
CA GLY A 157 -10.02 -7.71 15.64
C GLY A 157 -8.86 -7.63 14.64
N CYS A 158 -7.81 -6.87 14.94
CA CYS A 158 -6.61 -6.86 14.10
C CYS A 158 -5.87 -8.22 14.11
N LEU A 159 -5.93 -8.94 15.23
CA LEU A 159 -5.27 -10.25 15.38
C LEU A 159 -6.12 -11.42 14.86
N MET A 160 -7.44 -11.24 14.75
CA MET A 160 -8.34 -12.19 14.08
C MET A 160 -8.09 -12.26 12.58
N GLU A 161 -7.68 -11.14 11.95
CA GLU A 161 -7.39 -11.08 10.53
C GLU A 161 -6.16 -11.91 10.14
N GLY A 162 -6.29 -12.73 9.08
CA GLY A 162 -5.23 -13.60 8.60
C GLY A 162 -3.95 -12.84 8.21
N ILE A 163 -4.07 -11.63 7.69
CA ILE A 163 -2.95 -10.77 7.31
C ILE A 163 -1.96 -10.54 8.46
N SER A 164 -2.44 -10.42 9.71
CA SER A 164 -1.57 -10.24 10.87
C SER A 164 -0.73 -11.47 11.13
N SER A 165 -1.30 -12.68 10.97
CA SER A 165 -0.55 -13.94 11.09
C SER A 165 0.50 -14.10 10.00
N GLU A 166 0.15 -13.77 8.76
CA GLU A 166 1.10 -13.78 7.63
C GLU A 166 2.28 -12.84 7.91
N ALA A 167 2.00 -11.59 8.29
CA ALA A 167 3.00 -10.55 8.51
C ALA A 167 3.89 -10.86 9.72
N PHE A 168 3.32 -11.27 10.85
CA PHE A 168 4.07 -11.54 12.07
C PHE A 168 4.92 -12.80 11.98
N SER A 169 4.44 -13.84 11.31
CA SER A 169 5.25 -15.01 10.99
C SER A 169 6.51 -14.64 10.21
N LEU A 170 6.38 -13.73 9.23
CA LEU A 170 7.54 -13.23 8.47
C LEU A 170 8.44 -12.34 9.34
N ALA A 171 7.87 -11.44 10.15
CA ALA A 171 8.63 -10.55 11.03
C ALA A 171 9.52 -11.32 12.03
N GLY A 172 8.99 -12.39 12.61
CA GLY A 172 9.76 -13.26 13.49
C GLY A 172 10.87 -14.02 12.75
N THR A 173 10.58 -14.52 11.54
CA THR A 173 11.59 -15.17 10.67
C THR A 173 12.74 -14.22 10.35
N LEU A 174 12.43 -12.94 10.10
CA LEU A 174 13.41 -11.90 9.78
C LEU A 174 14.08 -11.28 11.01
N GLY A 175 13.63 -11.57 12.23
CA GLY A 175 14.22 -11.04 13.45
C GLY A 175 14.12 -9.51 13.58
N LEU A 176 13.01 -8.89 13.18
CA LEU A 176 12.85 -7.43 13.11
C LEU A 176 12.72 -6.79 14.50
N SER A 177 13.84 -6.61 15.19
CA SER A 177 13.88 -6.13 16.59
C SER A 177 13.37 -4.71 16.81
N LYS A 178 13.32 -3.88 15.77
CA LYS A 178 12.76 -2.53 15.83
C LYS A 178 11.24 -2.47 15.67
N LEU A 179 10.56 -3.62 15.51
CA LEU A 179 9.10 -3.72 15.50
C LEU A 179 8.58 -3.99 16.91
N ILE A 180 7.74 -3.10 17.43
CA ILE A 180 7.08 -3.23 18.74
C ILE A 180 5.57 -3.14 18.54
N VAL A 181 4.87 -4.24 18.85
CA VAL A 181 3.41 -4.33 18.75
C VAL A 181 2.81 -4.11 20.13
N LEU A 182 1.89 -3.14 20.23
CA LEU A 182 1.08 -2.87 21.42
C LEU A 182 -0.31 -3.46 21.18
N TYR A 183 -0.63 -4.51 21.87
CA TYR A 183 -1.90 -5.21 21.75
C TYR A 183 -2.88 -4.73 22.83
N ASP A 184 -3.92 -4.00 22.40
CA ASP A 184 -5.07 -3.61 23.23
C ASP A 184 -5.95 -4.84 23.50
N SER A 185 -5.60 -5.58 24.55
CA SER A 185 -6.28 -6.80 24.98
C SER A 185 -7.45 -6.46 25.90
N ASN A 186 -8.54 -5.97 25.34
CA ASN A 186 -9.74 -5.57 26.09
C ASN A 186 -10.86 -6.62 26.07
N LYS A 187 -10.69 -7.69 25.28
CA LYS A 187 -11.59 -8.85 25.15
C LYS A 187 -13.00 -8.52 24.66
N ILE A 188 -13.17 -7.41 23.94
CA ILE A 188 -14.45 -6.97 23.39
C ILE A 188 -14.32 -6.68 21.90
N SER A 189 -15.26 -7.22 21.13
CA SER A 189 -15.52 -6.85 19.74
C SER A 189 -16.86 -6.13 19.61
N ILE A 190 -17.25 -5.75 18.39
CA ILE A 190 -18.51 -5.07 18.14
C ILE A 190 -19.73 -5.96 18.48
N GLU A 191 -19.60 -7.29 18.31
CA GLU A 191 -20.69 -8.25 18.60
C GLU A 191 -20.77 -8.63 20.07
N GLY A 192 -19.70 -8.46 20.87
CA GLY A 192 -19.68 -8.85 22.27
C GLY A 192 -18.30 -9.22 22.79
N SER A 193 -18.26 -10.15 23.78
CA SER A 193 -17.01 -10.72 24.27
C SER A 193 -16.28 -11.51 23.17
N THR A 194 -14.95 -11.45 23.18
CA THR A 194 -14.13 -12.30 22.30
C THR A 194 -14.36 -13.80 22.49
N ASP A 195 -14.90 -14.22 23.64
CA ASP A 195 -15.21 -15.63 23.94
C ASP A 195 -16.12 -16.30 22.92
N ILE A 196 -16.88 -15.51 22.15
CA ILE A 196 -17.79 -16.02 21.10
C ILE A 196 -17.05 -16.42 19.81
N ALA A 197 -15.85 -15.86 19.53
CA ALA A 197 -15.19 -16.05 18.23
C ALA A 197 -13.65 -16.06 18.30
N PHE A 198 -13.03 -15.75 19.46
CA PHE A 198 -11.58 -15.55 19.56
C PHE A 198 -11.07 -15.98 20.94
N THR A 199 -10.85 -17.29 21.12
CA THR A 199 -10.44 -17.92 22.39
C THR A 199 -9.04 -18.50 22.34
N GLU A 200 -8.25 -18.19 21.33
CA GLU A 200 -6.90 -18.71 21.17
C GLU A 200 -5.92 -18.13 22.20
N ASP A 201 -4.80 -18.84 22.41
CA ASP A 201 -3.64 -18.35 23.15
C ASP A 201 -2.80 -17.43 22.24
N VAL A 202 -3.13 -16.13 22.25
CA VAL A 202 -2.42 -15.10 21.47
C VAL A 202 -0.94 -15.03 21.85
N GLU A 203 -0.62 -15.14 23.15
CA GLU A 203 0.76 -15.12 23.62
C GLU A 203 1.55 -16.31 23.08
N GLY A 204 0.98 -17.50 23.15
CA GLY A 204 1.56 -18.72 22.59
C GLY A 204 1.78 -18.62 21.09
N ARG A 205 0.81 -18.07 20.36
CA ARG A 205 0.95 -17.82 18.90
C ARG A 205 2.10 -16.87 18.60
N MET A 206 2.23 -15.76 19.30
CA MET A 206 3.32 -14.79 19.10
C MET A 206 4.69 -15.39 19.45
N LYS A 207 4.78 -16.16 20.52
CA LYS A 207 6.00 -16.93 20.87
C LYS A 207 6.39 -17.91 19.76
N ALA A 208 5.40 -18.61 19.19
CA ALA A 208 5.62 -19.54 18.06
C ALA A 208 6.09 -18.82 16.78
N PHE A 209 5.67 -17.58 16.56
CA PHE A 209 6.20 -16.73 15.48
C PHE A 209 7.60 -16.18 15.76
N GLY A 210 8.15 -16.34 16.97
CA GLY A 210 9.49 -15.87 17.32
C GLY A 210 9.55 -14.48 17.94
N PHE A 211 8.45 -13.97 18.46
CA PHE A 211 8.41 -12.69 19.18
C PHE A 211 8.89 -12.82 20.64
N GLN A 212 9.47 -11.76 21.19
CA GLN A 212 9.46 -11.49 22.61
C GLN A 212 8.03 -11.13 23.02
N THR A 213 7.49 -11.77 24.06
CA THR A 213 6.18 -11.40 24.60
C THR A 213 6.32 -10.81 25.99
N LEU A 214 5.62 -9.71 26.22
CA LEU A 214 5.57 -8.98 27.48
C LEU A 214 4.11 -8.72 27.84
N THR A 215 3.78 -8.70 29.13
CA THR A 215 2.41 -8.43 29.58
C THR A 215 2.40 -7.24 30.53
N VAL A 216 1.49 -6.30 30.28
CA VAL A 216 1.09 -5.20 31.15
C VAL A 216 -0.24 -5.59 31.76
N GLU A 217 -0.26 -5.82 33.07
CA GLU A 217 -1.45 -6.32 33.77
C GLU A 217 -2.50 -5.22 33.96
N ASP A 218 -2.08 -3.97 34.14
CA ASP A 218 -2.95 -2.81 34.20
C ASP A 218 -2.59 -1.78 33.11
N GLY A 219 -3.37 -1.75 32.05
CA GLY A 219 -3.22 -0.81 30.92
C GLY A 219 -3.42 0.67 31.30
N ASN A 220 -3.63 1.01 32.55
CA ASN A 220 -3.63 2.37 33.08
C ASN A 220 -2.40 2.69 33.94
N ASN A 221 -1.56 1.70 34.21
CA ASN A 221 -0.33 1.87 34.99
C ASN A 221 0.83 2.32 34.08
N LEU A 222 1.09 3.63 34.02
CA LEU A 222 2.15 4.20 33.17
C LEU A 222 3.53 3.60 33.45
N GLU A 223 3.87 3.32 34.72
CA GLU A 223 5.17 2.75 35.08
C GLU A 223 5.34 1.34 34.50
N GLU A 224 4.30 0.51 34.60
CA GLU A 224 4.29 -0.85 34.03
C GLU A 224 4.37 -0.83 32.52
N ILE A 225 3.61 0.07 31.86
CA ILE A 225 3.64 0.27 30.41
C ILE A 225 5.04 0.69 29.95
N GLY A 226 5.61 1.74 30.56
CA GLY A 226 6.94 2.24 30.22
C GLY A 226 8.03 1.18 30.43
N LYS A 227 7.94 0.40 31.51
CA LYS A 227 8.86 -0.74 31.76
C LYS A 227 8.79 -1.79 30.64
N ALA A 228 7.59 -2.13 30.19
CA ALA A 228 7.40 -3.10 29.10
C ALA A 228 7.94 -2.55 27.77
N ILE A 229 7.68 -1.28 27.44
CA ILE A 229 8.20 -0.66 26.21
C ILE A 229 9.74 -0.62 26.23
N ARG A 230 10.36 -0.18 27.33
CA ARG A 230 11.84 -0.17 27.45
C ARG A 230 12.44 -1.59 27.38
N ALA A 231 11.76 -2.60 27.91
CA ALA A 231 12.19 -3.99 27.78
C ALA A 231 12.09 -4.48 26.32
N ALA A 232 11.08 -4.02 25.57
CA ALA A 232 10.95 -4.29 24.14
C ALA A 232 12.02 -3.55 23.31
N GLN A 233 12.32 -2.30 23.63
CA GLN A 233 13.41 -1.53 22.97
C GLN A 233 14.80 -2.14 23.22
N ALA A 234 15.01 -2.78 24.35
CA ALA A 234 16.27 -3.44 24.71
C ALA A 234 16.46 -4.80 24.01
N GLU A 235 15.42 -5.39 23.41
CA GLU A 235 15.51 -6.62 22.62
C GLU A 235 16.08 -6.31 21.23
N THR A 236 17.19 -6.93 20.87
CA THR A 236 17.93 -6.62 19.64
C THR A 236 17.89 -7.73 18.59
N THR A 237 17.23 -8.85 18.86
CA THR A 237 17.30 -10.05 18.02
C THR A 237 15.97 -10.47 17.41
N LYS A 238 14.86 -9.99 17.94
CA LYS A 238 13.50 -10.38 17.51
C LYS A 238 12.49 -9.29 17.80
N PRO A 239 11.36 -9.26 17.08
CA PRO A 239 10.29 -8.30 17.34
C PRO A 239 9.66 -8.53 18.70
N SER A 240 9.03 -7.48 19.26
CA SER A 240 8.38 -7.52 20.56
C SER A 240 6.88 -7.33 20.46
N PHE A 241 6.14 -8.06 21.28
CA PHE A 241 4.70 -8.04 21.40
C PHE A 241 4.28 -7.80 22.84
N ILE A 242 3.68 -6.64 23.13
CA ILE A 242 3.26 -6.22 24.46
C ILE A 242 1.75 -6.38 24.58
N ILE A 243 1.31 -7.30 25.41
CA ILE A 243 -0.10 -7.54 25.74
C ILE A 243 -0.51 -6.53 26.81
N CYS A 244 -1.23 -5.50 26.42
CA CYS A 244 -1.75 -4.48 27.33
C CYS A 244 -3.18 -4.86 27.74
N LYS A 245 -3.38 -5.32 28.98
CA LYS A 245 -4.72 -5.59 29.50
C LYS A 245 -5.43 -4.27 29.79
N THR A 246 -6.34 -3.90 28.90
CA THR A 246 -7.09 -2.66 28.98
C THR A 246 -8.57 -2.93 29.23
N GLN A 247 -9.34 -1.87 29.35
CA GLN A 247 -10.79 -1.96 29.47
C GLN A 247 -11.46 -0.99 28.50
N ILE A 248 -12.21 -1.54 27.54
CA ILE A 248 -12.92 -0.74 26.55
C ILE A 248 -13.86 0.28 27.24
N GLY A 249 -13.91 1.51 26.73
CA GLY A 249 -14.78 2.51 27.31
C GLY A 249 -14.41 2.96 28.73
N PHE A 250 -13.12 2.83 29.10
CA PHE A 250 -12.63 3.16 30.45
C PHE A 250 -13.08 4.53 30.94
N GLY A 251 -13.50 4.59 32.19
CA GLY A 251 -13.99 5.80 32.84
C GLY A 251 -15.48 6.08 32.64
N CYS A 252 -16.18 5.41 31.71
CA CYS A 252 -17.62 5.57 31.51
C CYS A 252 -18.41 4.54 32.34
N PRO A 253 -19.01 4.89 33.49
CA PRO A 253 -19.57 3.92 34.43
C PRO A 253 -20.63 2.99 33.83
N ALA A 254 -21.44 3.48 32.90
CA ALA A 254 -22.54 2.73 32.30
C ALA A 254 -22.07 1.78 31.19
N LYS A 255 -20.98 2.10 30.49
CA LYS A 255 -20.56 1.39 29.26
C LYS A 255 -19.18 0.74 29.34
N GLN A 256 -18.37 1.05 30.35
CA GLN A 256 -17.03 0.49 30.53
C GLN A 256 -17.07 -1.05 30.55
N GLY A 257 -16.18 -1.71 29.78
CA GLY A 257 -16.10 -3.17 29.63
C GLY A 257 -17.24 -3.80 28.84
N LYS A 258 -18.07 -3.03 28.15
CA LYS A 258 -19.21 -3.53 27.37
C LYS A 258 -19.05 -3.26 25.88
N ALA A 259 -19.59 -4.13 25.03
CA ALA A 259 -19.61 -3.97 23.58
C ALA A 259 -20.32 -2.66 23.14
N SER A 260 -21.29 -2.16 23.91
CA SER A 260 -21.96 -0.89 23.67
C SER A 260 -21.06 0.36 23.80
N ALA A 261 -19.80 0.21 24.25
CA ALA A 261 -18.80 1.26 24.18
C ALA A 261 -17.99 1.22 22.86
N HIS A 262 -18.10 0.14 22.06
CA HIS A 262 -17.19 -0.10 20.94
C HIS A 262 -17.38 0.94 19.81
N GLY A 263 -18.54 0.97 19.17
CA GLY A 263 -18.71 1.59 17.85
C GLY A 263 -19.81 2.64 17.74
N GLU A 264 -20.31 3.18 18.84
CA GLU A 264 -21.34 4.20 18.86
C GLU A 264 -21.08 5.27 19.92
N PRO A 265 -21.67 6.47 19.80
CA PRO A 265 -21.56 7.53 20.79
C PRO A 265 -21.99 7.03 22.18
N LEU A 266 -21.29 7.49 23.20
CA LEU A 266 -21.63 7.12 24.58
C LEU A 266 -23.00 7.63 25.03
N GLY A 267 -23.42 8.77 24.48
CA GLY A 267 -24.57 9.56 24.92
C GLY A 267 -24.13 10.71 25.82
N VAL A 268 -24.83 11.86 25.73
CA VAL A 268 -24.45 13.12 26.41
C VAL A 268 -24.31 12.92 27.92
N ASP A 269 -25.31 12.25 28.54
CA ASP A 269 -25.30 12.00 29.99
C ASP A 269 -24.14 11.07 30.40
N ASN A 270 -23.81 10.07 29.57
CA ASN A 270 -22.71 9.16 29.84
C ASN A 270 -21.34 9.83 29.66
N VAL A 271 -21.21 10.79 28.73
CA VAL A 271 -19.97 11.59 28.58
C VAL A 271 -19.81 12.49 29.81
N ALA A 272 -20.88 13.10 30.31
CA ALA A 272 -20.84 13.90 31.53
C ALA A 272 -20.46 13.05 32.76
N ALA A 273 -21.08 11.88 32.92
CA ALA A 273 -20.76 10.93 34.00
C ALA A 273 -19.33 10.39 33.91
N MET A 274 -18.81 10.18 32.68
CA MET A 274 -17.41 9.82 32.45
C MET A 274 -16.46 10.92 32.94
N LYS A 275 -16.71 12.18 32.57
CA LYS A 275 -15.87 13.31 32.99
C LYS A 275 -15.86 13.43 34.53
N GLU A 276 -17.00 13.31 35.16
CA GLU A 276 -17.13 13.32 36.63
C GLU A 276 -16.33 12.15 37.26
N ASN A 277 -16.51 10.94 36.75
CA ASN A 277 -15.82 9.74 37.26
C ASN A 277 -14.28 9.82 37.08
N LEU A 278 -13.81 10.47 36.03
CA LEU A 278 -12.38 10.72 35.79
C LEU A 278 -11.84 11.90 36.62
N GLY A 279 -12.68 12.60 37.40
CA GLY A 279 -12.28 13.80 38.12
C GLY A 279 -11.93 14.97 37.18
N TRP A 280 -12.54 15.04 35.99
CA TRP A 280 -12.29 16.10 35.03
C TRP A 280 -12.93 17.41 35.47
N PRO A 281 -12.20 18.56 35.42
CA PRO A 281 -12.67 19.79 36.09
C PRO A 281 -13.83 20.50 35.40
N SER A 282 -14.28 20.05 34.23
CA SER A 282 -15.40 20.69 33.51
C SER A 282 -16.22 19.68 32.72
N THR A 283 -17.52 19.88 32.63
CA THR A 283 -18.42 19.13 31.74
C THR A 283 -18.53 19.78 30.35
N GLU A 284 -17.95 20.97 30.14
CA GLU A 284 -17.93 21.63 28.85
C GLU A 284 -17.25 20.76 27.80
N PRO A 285 -17.86 20.58 26.59
CA PRO A 285 -17.22 19.83 25.51
C PRO A 285 -15.92 20.48 25.05
N PHE A 286 -14.92 19.64 24.78
CA PHE A 286 -13.60 20.04 24.31
C PHE A 286 -12.84 20.99 25.25
N PHE A 287 -13.23 21.07 26.52
CA PHE A 287 -12.45 21.78 27.52
C PHE A 287 -11.20 20.99 27.89
N VAL A 288 -10.04 21.63 27.84
CA VAL A 288 -8.76 21.10 28.33
C VAL A 288 -8.11 22.19 29.18
N PRO A 289 -7.67 21.88 30.43
CA PRO A 289 -6.97 22.85 31.27
C PRO A 289 -5.68 23.35 30.66
N ASP A 290 -5.33 24.62 30.88
CA ASP A 290 -4.10 25.24 30.36
C ASP A 290 -2.83 24.54 30.83
N GLU A 291 -2.82 24.00 32.04
CA GLU A 291 -1.71 23.22 32.59
C GLU A 291 -1.46 21.91 31.81
N VAL A 292 -2.49 21.30 31.24
CA VAL A 292 -2.36 20.12 30.38
C VAL A 292 -1.71 20.49 29.06
N TYR A 293 -2.16 21.57 28.41
CA TYR A 293 -1.50 22.08 27.21
C TYR A 293 -0.05 22.46 27.47
N ALA A 294 0.23 23.09 28.62
CA ALA A 294 1.59 23.45 29.02
C ALA A 294 2.48 22.20 29.19
N ASN A 295 1.93 21.12 29.77
CA ASN A 295 2.64 19.85 29.92
C ASN A 295 2.99 19.24 28.54
N TYR A 296 2.02 19.11 27.63
CA TYR A 296 2.28 18.58 26.29
C TYR A 296 3.27 19.42 25.50
N LYS A 297 3.18 20.76 25.60
CA LYS A 297 4.14 21.67 24.97
C LYS A 297 5.57 21.48 25.51
N ALA A 298 5.71 21.29 26.82
CA ALA A 298 7.00 21.03 27.43
C ALA A 298 7.59 19.69 26.97
N ILE A 299 6.77 18.64 26.91
CA ILE A 299 7.19 17.33 26.41
C ILE A 299 7.62 17.45 24.94
N SER A 300 6.82 18.09 24.08
CA SER A 300 7.14 18.28 22.66
C SER A 300 8.46 19.06 22.45
N ALA A 301 8.73 20.06 23.28
CA ALA A 301 9.98 20.80 23.24
C ALA A 301 11.19 19.94 23.64
N GLU A 302 11.02 19.03 24.59
CA GLU A 302 12.06 18.07 24.96
C GLU A 302 12.33 17.06 23.84
N LYS A 303 11.26 16.50 23.24
CA LYS A 303 11.35 15.56 22.10
C LYS A 303 12.03 16.17 20.86
N ALA A 304 11.84 17.47 20.61
CA ALA A 304 12.49 18.16 19.49
C ALA A 304 14.04 18.14 19.60
N LYS A 305 14.59 17.98 20.79
CA LYS A 305 16.05 17.89 20.98
C LYS A 305 16.66 16.61 20.40
N ASP A 306 15.86 15.54 20.27
CA ASP A 306 16.31 14.30 19.64
C ASP A 306 16.64 14.55 18.15
N GLU A 307 15.81 15.32 17.46
CA GLU A 307 16.09 15.73 16.08
C GLU A 307 17.28 16.70 15.99
N GLU A 308 17.39 17.67 16.89
CA GLU A 308 18.54 18.58 16.92
C GLU A 308 19.87 17.81 17.08
N ALA A 309 19.91 16.85 17.99
CA ALA A 309 21.05 15.98 18.20
C ALA A 309 21.36 15.13 16.96
N TRP A 310 20.33 14.55 16.34
CA TRP A 310 20.46 13.77 15.11
C TRP A 310 20.96 14.64 13.95
N ASN A 311 20.42 15.83 13.75
CA ASN A 311 20.85 16.75 12.69
C ASN A 311 22.35 17.11 12.82
N LYS A 312 22.83 17.33 14.04
CA LYS A 312 24.26 17.56 14.30
C LYS A 312 25.09 16.34 13.93
N MET A 313 24.72 15.17 14.42
CA MET A 313 25.39 13.90 14.12
C MET A 313 25.38 13.61 12.61
N PHE A 314 24.25 13.81 11.93
CA PHE A 314 24.12 13.60 10.49
C PHE A 314 24.98 14.55 9.66
N ALA A 315 25.11 15.81 10.09
CA ALA A 315 26.02 16.77 9.44
C ALA A 315 27.49 16.34 9.56
N GLU A 316 27.90 15.87 10.74
CA GLU A 316 29.25 15.32 10.97
C GLU A 316 29.49 14.05 10.13
N TYR A 317 28.50 13.15 10.06
CA TYR A 317 28.52 11.96 9.22
C TYR A 317 28.70 12.31 7.74
N CYS A 318 27.90 13.24 7.22
CA CYS A 318 27.98 13.68 5.83
C CYS A 318 29.33 14.33 5.49
N ALA A 319 29.90 15.09 6.41
CA ALA A 319 31.22 15.67 6.22
C ALA A 319 32.35 14.62 6.20
N LYS A 320 32.23 13.59 7.04
CA LYS A 320 33.19 12.48 7.13
C LYS A 320 33.08 11.49 5.98
N TYR A 321 31.88 11.24 5.49
CA TYR A 321 31.55 10.24 4.46
C TYR A 321 30.74 10.87 3.30
N PRO A 322 31.37 11.72 2.46
CA PRO A 322 30.65 12.44 1.39
C PRO A 322 30.01 11.49 0.34
N GLU A 323 30.60 10.31 0.14
CA GLU A 323 30.02 9.27 -0.74
C GLU A 323 28.72 8.69 -0.17
N MET A 324 28.61 8.59 1.16
CA MET A 324 27.38 8.13 1.82
C MET A 324 26.30 9.22 1.81
N LYS A 325 26.70 10.51 1.88
CA LYS A 325 25.76 11.63 1.67
C LYS A 325 25.15 11.57 0.27
N LYS A 326 25.98 11.35 -0.75
CA LYS A 326 25.48 11.18 -2.11
C LYS A 326 24.54 9.97 -2.22
N ALA A 327 24.92 8.82 -1.65
CA ALA A 327 24.10 7.63 -1.65
C ALA A 327 22.75 7.83 -0.92
N TRP A 328 22.75 8.63 0.17
CA TRP A 328 21.51 9.01 0.88
C TRP A 328 20.61 9.88 0.01
N ASP A 329 21.17 10.91 -0.64
CA ASP A 329 20.41 11.77 -1.53
C ASP A 329 19.82 10.99 -2.70
N ASP A 330 20.59 10.09 -3.31
CA ASP A 330 20.16 9.24 -4.41
C ASP A 330 19.04 8.26 -3.97
N MET A 331 19.12 7.74 -2.72
CA MET A 331 18.14 6.81 -2.15
C MET A 331 16.73 7.43 -2.10
N PHE A 332 16.63 8.68 -1.71
CA PHE A 332 15.36 9.38 -1.53
C PHE A 332 15.01 10.33 -2.70
N ASN A 333 15.81 10.30 -3.78
CA ASN A 333 15.54 11.09 -4.98
C ASN A 333 14.42 10.46 -5.81
N LEU A 334 13.22 11.01 -5.71
CA LEU A 334 12.05 10.55 -6.47
C LEU A 334 12.17 10.76 -7.99
N ASP A 335 13.12 11.55 -8.45
CA ASP A 335 13.34 11.90 -9.85
C ASP A 335 14.51 11.13 -10.48
N ILE A 336 15.16 10.23 -9.73
CA ILE A 336 16.39 9.53 -10.15
C ILE A 336 16.22 8.72 -11.45
N ALA A 337 15.03 8.21 -11.70
CA ALA A 337 14.72 7.41 -12.90
C ALA A 337 14.30 8.26 -14.13
N LYS A 338 14.11 9.57 -14.00
CA LYS A 338 13.55 10.40 -15.11
C LYS A 338 14.41 10.40 -16.36
N ASP A 339 15.72 10.44 -16.20
CA ASP A 339 16.65 10.52 -17.34
C ASP A 339 16.71 9.22 -18.15
N LEU A 340 16.16 8.12 -17.63
CA LEU A 340 16.06 6.84 -18.33
C LEU A 340 15.20 6.93 -19.60
N ILE A 341 14.37 7.97 -19.75
CA ILE A 341 13.59 8.19 -20.99
C ILE A 341 14.49 8.31 -22.22
N ASN A 342 15.69 8.88 -22.06
CA ASN A 342 16.67 9.10 -23.12
C ASN A 342 17.83 8.11 -23.12
N ASN A 343 17.82 7.12 -22.21
CA ASN A 343 18.87 6.13 -22.11
C ASN A 343 18.62 4.99 -23.10
N GLU A 344 19.40 4.94 -24.18
CA GLU A 344 19.24 3.93 -25.24
C GLU A 344 19.45 2.49 -24.74
N GLU A 345 20.39 2.27 -23.83
CA GLU A 345 20.66 0.95 -23.25
C GLU A 345 19.47 0.46 -22.39
N PHE A 346 18.84 1.35 -21.64
CA PHE A 346 17.64 1.03 -20.88
C PHE A 346 16.49 0.57 -21.77
N TRP A 347 16.33 1.18 -22.97
CA TRP A 347 15.29 0.86 -23.94
C TRP A 347 15.67 -0.22 -24.95
N ALA A 348 16.91 -0.72 -24.95
CA ALA A 348 17.36 -1.73 -25.90
C ALA A 348 16.77 -3.12 -25.57
N PHE A 349 16.44 -3.88 -26.60
CA PHE A 349 15.99 -5.28 -26.49
C PHE A 349 16.36 -6.05 -27.77
N ASP A 350 16.34 -7.39 -27.68
CA ASP A 350 16.53 -8.27 -28.84
C ASP A 350 15.22 -8.35 -29.65
N ASP A 351 15.31 -8.25 -30.97
CA ASP A 351 14.17 -8.43 -31.87
C ASP A 351 13.87 -9.94 -32.05
N LYS A 352 13.36 -10.56 -30.99
CA LYS A 352 12.91 -11.95 -30.97
C LYS A 352 11.65 -12.10 -30.12
N PRO A 353 10.80 -13.11 -30.40
CA PRO A 353 9.65 -13.39 -29.56
C PRO A 353 10.07 -13.73 -28.11
N GLU A 354 9.49 -13.03 -27.14
CA GLU A 354 9.80 -13.22 -25.72
C GLU A 354 8.56 -12.94 -24.85
N ALA A 355 8.42 -13.68 -23.75
CA ALA A 355 7.34 -13.45 -22.79
C ALA A 355 7.55 -12.11 -22.06
N THR A 356 6.48 -11.31 -21.88
CA THR A 356 6.62 -10.01 -21.21
C THR A 356 7.08 -10.13 -19.76
N ARG A 357 6.81 -11.25 -19.07
CA ARG A 357 7.42 -11.52 -17.74
C ARG A 357 8.95 -11.64 -17.80
N ASN A 358 9.52 -12.28 -18.85
CA ASN A 358 10.96 -12.39 -19.01
C ASN A 358 11.58 -11.03 -19.34
N LEU A 359 10.94 -10.28 -20.24
CA LEU A 359 11.32 -8.90 -20.56
C LEU A 359 11.29 -8.01 -19.31
N SER A 360 10.24 -8.13 -18.49
CA SER A 360 10.14 -7.46 -17.19
C SER A 360 11.32 -7.77 -16.27
N GLY A 361 11.75 -9.05 -16.22
CA GLY A 361 12.91 -9.44 -15.43
C GLY A 361 14.23 -8.82 -15.93
N ILE A 362 14.36 -8.63 -17.24
CA ILE A 362 15.50 -7.92 -17.84
C ILE A 362 15.48 -6.45 -17.44
N VAL A 363 14.32 -5.79 -17.59
CA VAL A 363 14.15 -4.36 -17.24
C VAL A 363 14.37 -4.13 -15.75
N LEU A 364 13.82 -5.00 -14.88
CA LEU A 364 14.04 -4.94 -13.43
C LEU A 364 15.53 -4.97 -13.08
N ASN A 365 16.29 -5.86 -13.76
CA ASN A 365 17.74 -5.99 -13.55
C ASN A 365 18.55 -4.82 -14.12
N ARG A 366 18.03 -4.05 -15.08
CA ARG A 366 18.62 -2.77 -15.48
C ARG A 366 18.25 -1.67 -14.47
N LEU A 367 16.97 -1.58 -14.12
CA LEU A 367 16.44 -0.55 -13.25
C LEU A 367 17.08 -0.53 -11.86
N LYS A 368 17.43 -1.71 -11.30
CA LYS A 368 18.07 -1.83 -9.99
C LYS A 368 19.39 -1.04 -9.86
N ASP A 369 20.09 -0.82 -10.97
CA ASP A 369 21.37 -0.12 -10.98
C ASP A 369 21.18 1.41 -11.03
N TYR A 370 20.03 1.88 -11.48
CA TYR A 370 19.66 3.30 -11.52
C TYR A 370 18.84 3.76 -10.34
N VAL A 371 18.08 2.86 -9.71
CA VAL A 371 17.17 3.19 -8.60
C VAL A 371 17.61 2.45 -7.33
N PRO A 372 18.47 3.07 -6.51
CA PRO A 372 19.02 2.42 -5.30
C PRO A 372 17.96 2.06 -4.26
N ALA A 373 16.82 2.74 -4.25
CA ALA A 373 15.69 2.47 -3.36
C ALA A 373 14.81 1.29 -3.81
N LEU A 374 15.07 0.72 -5.01
CA LEU A 374 14.28 -0.39 -5.54
C LEU A 374 14.55 -1.66 -4.74
N ILE A 375 13.52 -2.21 -4.13
CA ILE A 375 13.55 -3.41 -3.28
C ILE A 375 12.24 -4.17 -3.46
N GLY A 376 12.26 -5.49 -3.42
CA GLY A 376 11.03 -6.25 -3.53
C GLY A 376 11.24 -7.73 -3.77
N GLY A 377 10.16 -8.44 -4.08
CA GLY A 377 10.18 -9.88 -4.28
C GLY A 377 8.81 -10.45 -4.55
N ALA A 378 8.66 -11.76 -4.36
CA ALA A 378 7.45 -12.49 -4.70
C ALA A 378 6.92 -13.34 -3.54
N ALA A 379 5.63 -13.67 -3.63
CA ALA A 379 4.99 -14.67 -2.77
C ALA A 379 5.35 -16.10 -3.26
N ASP A 380 6.60 -16.52 -2.98
CA ASP A 380 7.17 -17.83 -3.34
C ASP A 380 7.24 -18.12 -4.87
N LEU A 381 7.14 -17.10 -5.71
CA LEU A 381 7.02 -17.26 -7.17
C LEU A 381 8.13 -16.57 -7.98
N ALA A 382 9.19 -16.03 -7.35
CA ALA A 382 10.24 -15.27 -8.04
C ALA A 382 10.84 -15.96 -9.27
N PRO A 383 11.10 -17.29 -9.30
CA PRO A 383 11.59 -17.99 -10.50
C PRO A 383 10.60 -17.94 -11.67
N SER A 384 9.28 -17.96 -11.38
CA SER A 384 8.22 -17.93 -12.40
C SER A 384 7.87 -16.51 -12.82
N THR A 385 7.83 -15.57 -11.89
CA THR A 385 7.50 -14.15 -12.15
C THR A 385 8.70 -13.36 -12.66
N LYS A 386 9.93 -13.93 -12.61
CA LYS A 386 11.18 -13.31 -13.05
C LYS A 386 11.53 -12.03 -12.27
N THR A 387 11.22 -12.01 -10.99
CA THR A 387 11.36 -10.84 -10.12
C THR A 387 12.56 -10.91 -9.16
N TYR A 388 13.60 -11.63 -9.53
CA TYR A 388 14.85 -11.69 -8.79
C TYR A 388 15.88 -10.71 -9.36
N MET A 389 16.39 -9.81 -8.53
CA MET A 389 17.46 -8.87 -8.87
C MET A 389 18.82 -9.54 -8.63
N LYS A 390 19.53 -9.85 -9.74
CA LYS A 390 20.85 -10.49 -9.70
C LYS A 390 21.84 -9.58 -8.95
N ASP A 391 22.72 -10.19 -8.16
CA ASP A 391 23.79 -9.52 -7.40
C ASP A 391 23.29 -8.49 -6.36
N ALA A 392 21.99 -8.44 -6.09
CA ALA A 392 21.40 -7.52 -5.11
C ALA A 392 21.27 -8.13 -3.69
N GLY A 393 21.61 -9.41 -3.51
CA GLY A 393 21.52 -10.14 -2.26
C GLY A 393 20.09 -10.43 -1.78
N ASP A 394 19.95 -11.42 -0.92
CA ASP A 394 18.67 -11.77 -0.30
C ASP A 394 18.54 -11.05 1.05
N PHE A 395 17.39 -10.42 1.28
CA PHE A 395 17.06 -9.81 2.55
C PHE A 395 16.73 -10.89 3.59
N SER A 396 17.49 -10.94 4.66
CA SER A 396 17.34 -11.90 5.75
C SER A 396 17.83 -11.32 7.07
N LYS A 397 17.59 -12.02 8.19
CA LYS A 397 18.13 -11.64 9.50
C LYS A 397 19.67 -11.54 9.54
N ASP A 398 20.35 -12.21 8.63
CA ASP A 398 21.80 -12.20 8.53
C ASP A 398 22.31 -11.22 7.46
N ASN A 399 21.41 -10.63 6.66
CA ASN A 399 21.74 -9.68 5.59
C ASN A 399 20.58 -8.72 5.28
N TYR A 400 20.38 -7.71 6.11
CA TYR A 400 19.36 -6.68 5.85
C TYR A 400 19.72 -5.74 4.68
N ALA A 401 20.98 -5.74 4.21
CA ALA A 401 21.37 -4.98 3.02
C ALA A 401 20.85 -5.59 1.71
N GLY A 402 20.41 -6.85 1.71
CA GLY A 402 19.81 -7.51 0.56
C GLY A 402 18.55 -6.80 0.06
N ARG A 403 18.29 -6.88 -1.25
CA ARG A 403 17.17 -6.20 -1.92
C ARG A 403 16.13 -7.18 -2.47
N ASN A 404 16.40 -8.48 -2.46
CA ASN A 404 15.44 -9.52 -2.83
C ASN A 404 14.68 -9.99 -1.58
N LEU A 405 13.38 -9.83 -1.57
CA LEU A 405 12.49 -10.19 -0.47
C LEU A 405 11.81 -11.54 -0.76
N HIS A 406 11.75 -12.40 0.25
CA HIS A 406 11.09 -13.69 0.18
C HIS A 406 9.87 -13.69 1.10
N PHE A 407 8.69 -13.40 0.55
CA PHE A 407 7.47 -13.29 1.35
C PHE A 407 6.85 -14.65 1.71
N GLY A 408 7.22 -15.73 0.99
CA GLY A 408 6.48 -16.99 1.04
C GLY A 408 5.05 -16.82 0.49
N VAL A 409 4.20 -17.81 0.64
CA VAL A 409 2.81 -17.77 0.15
C VAL A 409 1.97 -16.90 1.10
N ARG A 410 2.07 -15.56 0.94
CA ARG A 410 1.46 -14.54 1.80
C ARG A 410 1.12 -13.27 1.00
N GLU A 411 0.29 -13.40 -0.02
CA GLU A 411 0.02 -12.30 -0.98
C GLU A 411 -0.56 -11.06 -0.31
N LEU A 412 -1.46 -11.22 0.64
CA LEU A 412 -2.13 -10.11 1.30
C LEU A 412 -1.14 -9.31 2.19
N ALA A 413 -0.37 -10.01 3.02
CA ALA A 413 0.67 -9.36 3.84
C ALA A 413 1.80 -8.80 2.98
N MET A 414 2.22 -9.50 1.93
CA MET A 414 3.22 -9.02 0.97
C MET A 414 2.85 -7.64 0.41
N ALA A 415 1.61 -7.47 -0.02
CA ALA A 415 1.14 -6.19 -0.56
C ALA A 415 1.11 -5.09 0.50
N ALA A 416 0.68 -5.39 1.73
CA ALA A 416 0.70 -4.44 2.84
C ALA A 416 2.12 -4.08 3.30
N ILE A 417 3.02 -5.07 3.37
CA ILE A 417 4.45 -4.87 3.67
C ILE A 417 5.09 -3.97 2.62
N GLY A 418 4.81 -4.23 1.33
CA GLY A 418 5.24 -3.36 0.22
C GLY A 418 4.77 -1.91 0.40
N ASN A 419 3.52 -1.71 0.82
CA ASN A 419 3.00 -0.38 1.14
C ASN A 419 3.76 0.26 2.32
N GLY A 420 4.03 -0.50 3.39
CA GLY A 420 4.80 -0.02 4.54
C GLY A 420 6.22 0.42 4.17
N MET A 421 6.90 -0.34 3.31
CA MET A 421 8.22 0.01 2.80
C MET A 421 8.17 1.27 1.91
N THR A 422 7.13 1.41 1.09
CA THR A 422 6.94 2.60 0.23
C THR A 422 6.63 3.84 1.07
N LEU A 423 5.81 3.73 2.11
CA LEU A 423 5.55 4.79 3.09
C LEU A 423 6.83 5.26 3.79
N HIS A 424 7.78 4.37 3.97
CA HIS A 424 9.09 4.67 4.56
C HIS A 424 10.10 5.30 3.58
N GLY A 425 9.74 5.43 2.31
CA GLY A 425 10.55 6.09 1.29
C GLY A 425 11.30 5.16 0.33
N LEU A 426 11.13 3.84 0.43
CA LEU A 426 11.67 2.89 -0.53
C LEU A 426 10.78 2.77 -1.79
N ARG A 427 11.33 2.21 -2.87
CA ARG A 427 10.62 1.87 -4.10
C ARG A 427 10.30 0.38 -4.08
N ALA A 428 9.21 0.01 -3.39
CA ALA A 428 8.84 -1.38 -3.24
C ALA A 428 8.13 -1.93 -4.47
N PHE A 429 8.51 -3.14 -4.91
CA PHE A 429 7.71 -3.96 -5.80
C PHE A 429 7.35 -5.29 -5.13
N VAL A 430 6.16 -5.80 -5.45
CA VAL A 430 5.64 -7.09 -4.98
C VAL A 430 5.09 -7.90 -6.13
N SER A 431 5.22 -9.21 -6.08
CA SER A 431 4.90 -10.06 -7.24
C SER A 431 4.21 -11.37 -6.87
N THR A 432 3.24 -11.73 -7.71
CA THR A 432 2.55 -13.02 -7.69
C THR A 432 1.96 -13.31 -9.08
N PHE A 433 1.25 -14.43 -9.26
CA PHE A 433 0.44 -14.66 -10.45
C PHE A 433 -0.77 -13.73 -10.47
N PHE A 434 -1.19 -13.35 -11.67
CA PHE A 434 -2.22 -12.33 -11.82
C PHE A 434 -3.57 -12.74 -11.22
N VAL A 435 -3.96 -14.00 -11.31
CA VAL A 435 -5.19 -14.50 -10.67
C VAL A 435 -5.17 -14.24 -9.15
N PHE A 436 -4.01 -14.31 -8.50
CA PHE A 436 -3.87 -14.05 -7.06
C PHE A 436 -3.86 -12.56 -6.71
N SER A 437 -4.07 -11.67 -7.69
CA SER A 437 -4.42 -10.28 -7.40
C SER A 437 -5.70 -10.15 -6.58
N ASP A 438 -6.53 -11.18 -6.53
CA ASP A 438 -7.69 -11.28 -5.64
C ASP A 438 -7.29 -11.12 -4.16
N TYR A 439 -6.14 -11.70 -3.76
CA TYR A 439 -5.58 -11.52 -2.42
C TYR A 439 -4.86 -10.17 -2.24
N VAL A 440 -4.23 -9.65 -3.29
CA VAL A 440 -3.47 -8.38 -3.28
C VAL A 440 -4.39 -7.16 -3.26
N LYS A 441 -5.55 -7.25 -3.89
CA LYS A 441 -6.44 -6.13 -4.19
C LYS A 441 -6.80 -5.22 -3.01
N PRO A 442 -7.10 -5.71 -1.79
CA PRO A 442 -7.40 -4.83 -0.65
C PRO A 442 -6.25 -3.87 -0.32
N MET A 443 -5.00 -4.34 -0.43
CA MET A 443 -3.82 -3.53 -0.12
C MET A 443 -3.41 -2.64 -1.31
N ALA A 444 -3.63 -3.09 -2.55
CA ALA A 444 -3.51 -2.25 -3.73
C ALA A 444 -4.48 -1.06 -3.68
N ARG A 445 -5.70 -1.28 -3.17
CA ARG A 445 -6.66 -0.20 -2.92
C ARG A 445 -6.16 0.79 -1.85
N LEU A 446 -5.50 0.33 -0.81
CA LEU A 446 -4.91 1.23 0.20
C LEU A 446 -3.74 2.03 -0.37
N SER A 447 -2.86 1.44 -1.19
CA SER A 447 -1.78 2.21 -1.85
C SER A 447 -2.34 3.31 -2.76
N SER A 448 -3.46 3.02 -3.44
CA SER A 448 -4.18 3.99 -4.27
C SER A 448 -4.77 5.15 -3.44
N ILE A 449 -5.42 4.85 -2.30
CA ILE A 449 -5.96 5.85 -1.37
C ILE A 449 -4.83 6.70 -0.77
N MET A 450 -3.73 6.07 -0.35
CA MET A 450 -2.55 6.75 0.22
C MET A 450 -1.74 7.51 -0.81
N ARG A 451 -2.00 7.30 -2.11
CA ARG A 451 -1.23 7.88 -3.21
C ARG A 451 0.26 7.57 -3.08
N ILE A 452 0.59 6.29 -2.93
CA ILE A 452 1.97 5.80 -2.83
C ILE A 452 2.32 4.90 -4.02
N PRO A 453 3.52 5.04 -4.61
CA PRO A 453 3.88 4.39 -5.88
C PRO A 453 4.41 2.95 -5.70
N THR A 454 3.67 2.10 -4.99
CA THR A 454 3.98 0.67 -4.89
C THR A 454 3.78 0.01 -6.25
N THR A 455 4.73 -0.85 -6.67
CA THR A 455 4.66 -1.57 -7.95
C THR A 455 4.20 -3.00 -7.74
N TYR A 456 3.20 -3.44 -8.52
CA TYR A 456 2.64 -4.78 -8.49
C TYR A 456 3.01 -5.52 -9.79
N VAL A 457 3.88 -6.52 -9.71
CA VAL A 457 4.31 -7.33 -10.87
C VAL A 457 3.48 -8.60 -10.90
N LEU A 458 2.49 -8.64 -11.79
CA LEU A 458 1.46 -9.67 -11.85
C LEU A 458 1.59 -10.45 -13.16
N THR A 459 2.06 -11.69 -13.08
CA THR A 459 2.36 -12.51 -14.27
C THR A 459 1.28 -13.56 -14.53
N HIS A 460 1.34 -14.22 -15.71
CA HIS A 460 0.32 -15.22 -16.09
C HIS A 460 -1.04 -14.55 -16.31
N ASP A 461 -1.07 -13.65 -17.30
CA ASP A 461 -2.06 -12.60 -17.50
C ASP A 461 -3.43 -13.03 -18.04
N SER A 462 -3.55 -14.26 -18.61
CA SER A 462 -4.74 -14.67 -19.36
C SER A 462 -4.86 -16.21 -19.46
N ILE A 463 -5.76 -16.70 -20.27
CA ILE A 463 -5.86 -18.13 -20.67
C ILE A 463 -4.55 -18.68 -21.30
N GLY A 464 -3.60 -17.80 -21.64
CA GLY A 464 -2.24 -18.17 -22.03
C GLY A 464 -1.42 -18.86 -20.93
N VAL A 465 -1.94 -18.94 -19.69
CA VAL A 465 -1.44 -19.82 -18.62
C VAL A 465 -1.44 -21.27 -19.06
N GLY A 466 -2.52 -21.70 -19.70
CA GLY A 466 -2.58 -23.02 -20.35
C GLY A 466 -3.04 -24.14 -19.41
N GLU A 467 -2.18 -25.14 -19.23
CA GLU A 467 -2.52 -26.42 -18.62
C GLU A 467 -2.96 -26.34 -17.15
N ASP A 468 -2.57 -25.29 -16.41
CA ASP A 468 -2.97 -25.07 -15.01
C ASP A 468 -4.48 -24.81 -14.88
N GLY A 469 -5.10 -24.29 -15.93
CA GLY A 469 -6.55 -24.19 -16.07
C GLY A 469 -7.22 -23.07 -15.25
N PRO A 470 -8.55 -23.15 -15.07
CA PRO A 470 -9.40 -22.04 -14.59
C PRO A 470 -9.01 -21.44 -13.24
N THR A 471 -8.39 -22.22 -12.35
CA THR A 471 -7.97 -21.73 -11.03
C THR A 471 -6.77 -20.80 -11.11
N HIS A 472 -6.06 -20.78 -12.24
CA HIS A 472 -4.86 -19.97 -12.48
C HIS A 472 -5.00 -19.02 -13.66
N GLU A 473 -6.06 -19.14 -14.44
CA GLU A 473 -6.37 -18.29 -15.59
C GLU A 473 -7.24 -17.10 -15.16
N PRO A 474 -6.68 -15.87 -15.12
CA PRO A 474 -7.47 -14.68 -14.78
C PRO A 474 -8.48 -14.36 -15.87
N ILE A 475 -9.64 -13.89 -15.47
CA ILE A 475 -10.74 -13.46 -16.35
C ILE A 475 -11.20 -12.05 -15.96
N GLU A 476 -11.65 -11.85 -14.72
CA GLU A 476 -12.21 -10.61 -14.20
C GLU A 476 -11.18 -9.69 -13.54
N GLN A 477 -10.00 -10.18 -13.22
CA GLN A 477 -8.99 -9.46 -12.43
C GLN A 477 -8.54 -8.14 -13.07
N LEU A 478 -8.46 -8.12 -14.41
CA LEU A 478 -8.06 -6.89 -15.12
C LEU A 478 -9.10 -5.78 -14.98
N ALA A 479 -10.38 -6.13 -15.14
CA ALA A 479 -11.49 -5.21 -14.94
C ALA A 479 -11.57 -4.72 -13.48
N MET A 480 -11.33 -5.63 -12.52
CA MET A 480 -11.28 -5.31 -11.09
C MET A 480 -10.19 -4.27 -10.78
N LEU A 481 -8.98 -4.42 -11.34
CA LEU A 481 -7.88 -3.47 -11.10
C LEU A 481 -8.12 -2.14 -11.81
N ARG A 482 -8.56 -2.15 -13.09
CA ARG A 482 -8.92 -0.96 -13.86
C ARG A 482 -10.07 -0.14 -13.25
N ALA A 483 -10.90 -0.77 -12.40
CA ALA A 483 -11.98 -0.08 -11.68
C ALA A 483 -11.50 0.73 -10.46
N MET A 484 -10.22 0.61 -10.04
CA MET A 484 -9.70 1.36 -8.90
C MET A 484 -9.25 2.76 -9.32
N PRO A 485 -9.75 3.84 -8.69
CA PRO A 485 -9.25 5.18 -8.94
C PRO A 485 -7.76 5.33 -8.56
N ASN A 486 -7.02 6.18 -9.25
CA ASN A 486 -5.60 6.46 -8.98
C ASN A 486 -4.74 5.18 -8.96
N PHE A 487 -4.90 4.32 -9.96
CA PHE A 487 -4.18 3.06 -10.07
C PHE A 487 -3.87 2.77 -11.54
N HIS A 488 -2.60 2.74 -11.94
CA HIS A 488 -2.21 2.46 -13.32
C HIS A 488 -2.11 0.95 -13.56
N VAL A 489 -2.78 0.44 -14.59
CA VAL A 489 -2.74 -0.98 -14.96
C VAL A 489 -2.18 -1.12 -16.36
N PHE A 490 -0.93 -1.56 -16.46
CA PHE A 490 -0.26 -1.85 -17.72
C PHE A 490 -0.40 -3.32 -18.09
N ARG A 491 -0.87 -3.60 -19.31
CA ARG A 491 -0.83 -4.92 -19.95
C ARG A 491 -0.07 -4.81 -21.28
N PRO A 492 1.27 -4.93 -21.23
CA PRO A 492 2.14 -4.66 -22.39
C PRO A 492 2.11 -5.78 -23.43
N ALA A 493 2.22 -5.39 -24.70
CA ALA A 493 2.21 -6.28 -25.86
C ALA A 493 3.60 -6.79 -26.29
N ASP A 494 4.68 -6.11 -25.89
CA ASP A 494 6.05 -6.43 -26.28
C ASP A 494 7.10 -5.80 -25.34
N ALA A 495 8.36 -5.78 -25.78
CA ALA A 495 9.48 -5.24 -25.00
C ALA A 495 9.35 -3.73 -24.78
N THR A 496 9.04 -2.95 -25.80
CA THR A 496 8.92 -1.49 -25.69
C THR A 496 7.84 -1.09 -24.69
N GLU A 497 6.67 -1.72 -24.77
CA GLU A 497 5.58 -1.45 -23.82
C GLU A 497 5.91 -1.95 -22.40
N THR A 498 6.64 -3.08 -22.26
CA THR A 498 7.12 -3.57 -20.96
C THR A 498 8.10 -2.60 -20.31
N ILE A 499 9.02 -2.01 -21.10
CA ILE A 499 9.96 -0.99 -20.61
C ILE A 499 9.18 0.28 -20.22
N ALA A 500 8.20 0.70 -21.04
CA ALA A 500 7.34 1.84 -20.74
C ALA A 500 6.58 1.66 -19.41
N ALA A 501 6.07 0.46 -19.13
CA ALA A 501 5.39 0.14 -17.87
C ALA A 501 6.32 0.28 -16.66
N TRP A 502 7.52 -0.26 -16.72
CA TRP A 502 8.52 -0.11 -15.67
C TRP A 502 9.01 1.33 -15.50
N TYR A 503 9.23 2.04 -16.61
CA TYR A 503 9.59 3.46 -16.56
C TYR A 503 8.50 4.29 -15.88
N SER A 504 7.23 4.07 -16.24
CA SER A 504 6.08 4.72 -15.61
C SER A 504 6.03 4.42 -14.09
N ALA A 505 6.19 3.15 -13.70
CA ALA A 505 6.22 2.74 -12.30
C ALA A 505 7.39 3.39 -11.53
N ALA A 506 8.60 3.39 -12.11
CA ALA A 506 9.80 3.95 -11.46
C ALA A 506 9.77 5.47 -11.32
N THR A 507 9.09 6.17 -12.20
CA THR A 507 8.97 7.65 -12.19
C THR A 507 7.71 8.15 -11.49
N SER A 508 6.76 7.28 -11.18
CA SER A 508 5.56 7.65 -10.43
C SER A 508 5.92 8.13 -9.02
N LYS A 509 5.26 9.18 -8.56
CA LYS A 509 5.42 9.73 -7.19
C LYS A 509 4.25 9.38 -6.27
N GLU A 510 3.06 9.20 -6.85
CA GLU A 510 1.81 9.11 -6.09
C GLU A 510 0.87 8.00 -6.57
N THR A 511 1.10 7.43 -7.75
CA THR A 511 0.19 6.44 -8.32
C THR A 511 0.83 5.06 -8.31
N PRO A 512 0.23 4.07 -7.64
CA PRO A 512 0.67 2.69 -7.72
C PRO A 512 0.45 2.14 -9.13
N THR A 513 1.31 1.20 -9.54
CA THR A 513 1.29 0.66 -10.89
C THR A 513 1.29 -0.87 -10.87
N ALA A 514 0.36 -1.50 -11.58
CA ALA A 514 0.36 -2.93 -11.86
C ALA A 514 0.91 -3.20 -13.27
N LEU A 515 1.83 -4.15 -13.37
CA LEU A 515 2.33 -4.71 -14.62
C LEU A 515 1.72 -6.11 -14.78
N VAL A 516 0.85 -6.28 -15.76
CA VAL A 516 0.12 -7.53 -16.05
C VAL A 516 0.80 -8.22 -17.24
N LEU A 517 1.52 -9.31 -16.98
CA LEU A 517 2.55 -9.86 -17.87
C LEU A 517 2.26 -11.29 -18.32
N THR A 518 2.57 -11.60 -19.57
CA THR A 518 2.34 -12.92 -20.18
C THR A 518 3.29 -14.01 -19.68
N ARG A 519 2.80 -15.24 -19.65
CA ARG A 519 3.62 -16.46 -19.55
C ARG A 519 4.18 -16.87 -20.91
N GLN A 520 3.38 -16.78 -21.95
CA GLN A 520 3.72 -17.14 -23.33
C GLN A 520 4.57 -16.05 -24.01
N ASN A 521 5.37 -16.46 -24.99
CA ASN A 521 6.15 -15.54 -25.81
C ASN A 521 5.25 -14.73 -26.75
N LEU A 522 5.58 -13.45 -26.92
CA LEU A 522 4.93 -12.53 -27.86
C LEU A 522 5.97 -12.02 -28.87
N PRO A 523 5.57 -11.73 -30.12
CA PRO A 523 6.45 -11.10 -31.10
C PRO A 523 6.75 -9.65 -30.71
N GLN A 524 7.87 -9.12 -31.19
CA GLN A 524 8.10 -7.67 -31.17
C GLN A 524 7.28 -7.02 -32.29
N LEU A 525 6.71 -5.84 -32.04
CA LEU A 525 5.80 -5.17 -32.97
C LEU A 525 6.47 -3.93 -33.56
N ALA A 526 6.60 -3.91 -34.90
CA ALA A 526 7.32 -2.84 -35.60
C ALA A 526 6.79 -1.43 -35.32
N GLY A 527 5.50 -1.27 -35.00
CA GLY A 527 4.88 0.02 -34.66
C GLY A 527 4.94 0.39 -33.17
N SER A 528 5.51 -0.50 -32.32
CA SER A 528 5.63 -0.22 -30.90
C SER A 528 6.61 0.91 -30.62
N SER A 529 6.26 1.82 -29.71
CA SER A 529 7.04 3.02 -29.43
C SER A 529 6.85 3.54 -28.00
N LYS A 530 7.63 4.56 -27.63
CA LYS A 530 7.48 5.28 -26.36
C LYS A 530 6.13 5.99 -26.19
N GLU A 531 5.31 6.08 -27.25
CA GLU A 531 3.91 6.54 -27.15
C GLU A 531 3.08 5.67 -26.19
N ALA A 532 3.51 4.44 -25.91
CA ALA A 532 2.96 3.59 -24.85
C ALA A 532 2.88 4.28 -23.48
N LEU A 533 3.74 5.25 -23.20
CA LEU A 533 3.70 6.09 -22.00
C LEU A 533 2.46 6.99 -21.92
N LYS A 534 1.73 7.16 -23.02
CA LYS A 534 0.44 7.86 -23.07
C LYS A 534 -0.75 6.93 -22.79
N GLY A 535 -0.50 5.65 -22.60
CA GLY A 535 -1.52 4.67 -22.21
C GLY A 535 -2.30 4.04 -23.35
N GLY A 536 -2.40 4.72 -24.50
CA GLY A 536 -3.03 4.23 -25.73
C GLY A 536 -2.51 4.98 -26.93
N TYR A 537 -2.15 4.28 -28.02
CA TYR A 537 -1.55 4.88 -29.20
C TYR A 537 -1.82 4.05 -30.46
N VAL A 538 -1.67 4.68 -31.63
CA VAL A 538 -1.80 4.00 -32.93
C VAL A 538 -0.55 3.19 -33.20
N ILE A 539 -0.66 1.85 -33.18
CA ILE A 539 0.46 0.96 -33.47
C ILE A 539 0.56 0.58 -34.95
N ALA A 540 -0.57 0.54 -35.67
CA ALA A 540 -0.62 0.33 -37.11
C ALA A 540 -1.76 1.15 -37.72
N ASP A 541 -1.41 2.21 -38.45
CA ASP A 541 -2.43 3.14 -39.01
C ASP A 541 -3.04 2.63 -40.31
N SER A 542 -4.18 3.21 -40.68
CA SER A 542 -4.82 3.02 -41.97
C SER A 542 -4.06 3.83 -43.06
N THR A 543 -4.18 3.41 -44.30
CA THR A 543 -3.68 4.14 -45.44
C THR A 543 -4.63 5.28 -45.83
N LYS A 544 -5.91 5.18 -45.47
CA LYS A 544 -6.93 6.22 -45.66
C LYS A 544 -6.86 7.25 -44.53
N ALA A 545 -7.19 8.49 -44.83
CA ALA A 545 -7.29 9.57 -43.84
C ALA A 545 -8.34 9.28 -42.76
N THR A 546 -9.38 8.55 -43.10
CA THR A 546 -10.37 8.00 -42.16
C THR A 546 -10.40 6.49 -42.33
N PRO A 547 -10.04 5.71 -41.31
CA PRO A 547 -10.11 4.24 -41.37
C PRO A 547 -11.56 3.77 -41.50
N ASP A 548 -11.76 2.61 -42.14
CA ASP A 548 -13.08 1.98 -42.24
C ASP A 548 -13.54 1.50 -40.86
N ALA A 549 -12.61 1.00 -40.03
CA ALA A 549 -12.85 0.60 -38.63
C ALA A 549 -11.59 0.77 -37.77
N ILE A 550 -11.73 0.66 -36.43
CA ILE A 550 -10.63 0.66 -35.47
C ILE A 550 -10.66 -0.64 -34.68
N ILE A 551 -9.52 -1.34 -34.60
CA ILE A 551 -9.32 -2.47 -33.69
C ILE A 551 -8.51 -1.96 -32.51
N ILE A 552 -8.98 -2.18 -31.28
CA ILE A 552 -8.32 -1.77 -30.04
C ILE A 552 -7.95 -3.03 -29.28
N ALA A 553 -6.69 -3.16 -28.85
CA ALA A 553 -6.24 -4.34 -28.12
C ALA A 553 -5.23 -3.99 -27.02
N SER A 554 -5.02 -4.87 -26.08
CA SER A 554 -3.94 -4.81 -25.08
C SER A 554 -3.20 -6.14 -24.98
N GLY A 555 -1.95 -6.10 -24.53
CA GLY A 555 -1.17 -7.32 -24.26
C GLY A 555 -1.03 -8.22 -25.48
N SER A 556 -1.17 -9.52 -25.25
CA SER A 556 -0.98 -10.55 -26.30
C SER A 556 -1.89 -10.37 -27.52
N GLU A 557 -3.04 -9.74 -27.38
CA GLU A 557 -4.02 -9.61 -28.48
C GLU A 557 -3.69 -8.47 -29.45
N VAL A 558 -2.70 -7.63 -29.13
CA VAL A 558 -2.25 -6.57 -30.08
C VAL A 558 -1.66 -7.19 -31.35
N SER A 559 -0.84 -8.24 -31.23
CA SER A 559 -0.31 -8.96 -32.39
C SER A 559 -1.42 -9.61 -33.22
N LEU A 560 -2.46 -10.16 -32.57
CA LEU A 560 -3.63 -10.72 -33.24
C LEU A 560 -4.40 -9.63 -34.03
N ALA A 561 -4.55 -8.43 -33.43
CA ALA A 561 -5.20 -7.29 -34.08
C ALA A 561 -4.40 -6.78 -35.31
N VAL A 562 -3.06 -6.74 -35.23
CA VAL A 562 -2.20 -6.40 -36.37
C VAL A 562 -2.32 -7.42 -37.51
N ASN A 563 -2.32 -8.71 -37.18
CA ASN A 563 -2.52 -9.77 -38.19
C ASN A 563 -3.91 -9.71 -38.83
N ALA A 564 -4.93 -9.39 -38.07
CA ALA A 564 -6.31 -9.21 -38.59
C ALA A 564 -6.40 -8.00 -39.54
N LYS A 565 -5.66 -6.91 -39.29
CA LYS A 565 -5.57 -5.76 -40.20
C LYS A 565 -5.01 -6.20 -41.56
N GLU A 566 -3.96 -7.02 -41.58
CA GLU A 566 -3.38 -7.52 -42.84
C GLU A 566 -4.38 -8.35 -43.66
N GLU A 567 -5.16 -9.23 -43.00
CA GLU A 567 -6.19 -10.03 -43.66
C GLU A 567 -7.35 -9.17 -44.17
N LEU A 568 -7.79 -8.16 -43.42
CA LEU A 568 -8.82 -7.23 -43.81
C LEU A 568 -8.38 -6.41 -45.05
N ALA A 569 -7.12 -5.98 -45.12
CA ALA A 569 -6.58 -5.24 -46.27
C ALA A 569 -6.70 -6.03 -47.57
N LYS A 570 -6.55 -7.35 -47.56
CA LYS A 570 -6.75 -8.21 -48.75
C LYS A 570 -8.18 -8.16 -49.29
N THR A 571 -9.13 -7.78 -48.46
CA THR A 571 -10.55 -7.64 -48.85
C THR A 571 -10.96 -6.18 -49.12
N GLY A 572 -10.00 -5.25 -49.09
CA GLY A 572 -10.24 -3.81 -49.36
C GLY A 572 -10.75 -3.04 -48.12
N VAL A 573 -10.77 -3.66 -46.94
CA VAL A 573 -11.11 -3.00 -45.68
C VAL A 573 -9.83 -2.49 -45.01
N ASP A 574 -9.72 -1.17 -44.83
CA ASP A 574 -8.53 -0.50 -44.28
C ASP A 574 -8.80 -0.04 -42.85
N VAL A 575 -8.16 -0.69 -41.87
CA VAL A 575 -8.39 -0.45 -40.45
C VAL A 575 -7.17 0.18 -39.78
N ARG A 576 -7.43 0.92 -38.70
CA ARG A 576 -6.44 1.36 -37.71
C ARG A 576 -6.38 0.34 -36.58
N VAL A 577 -5.16 0.04 -36.10
CA VAL A 577 -4.95 -0.74 -34.87
C VAL A 577 -4.41 0.19 -33.79
N VAL A 578 -5.04 0.15 -32.62
CA VAL A 578 -4.64 0.90 -31.43
C VAL A 578 -4.20 -0.09 -30.36
N SER A 579 -2.96 0.05 -29.88
CA SER A 579 -2.53 -0.59 -28.64
C SER A 579 -2.97 0.26 -27.44
N MET A 580 -3.57 -0.38 -26.46
CA MET A 580 -4.08 0.23 -25.23
C MET A 580 -3.44 -0.42 -23.99
N PRO A 581 -2.11 -0.26 -23.79
CA PRO A 581 -1.42 -0.90 -22.67
C PRO A 581 -1.89 -0.41 -21.29
N CYS A 582 -2.36 0.85 -21.15
CA CYS A 582 -2.82 1.41 -19.89
C CYS A 582 -4.00 2.38 -20.10
N MET A 583 -5.21 1.93 -19.81
CA MET A 583 -6.43 2.76 -19.99
C MET A 583 -6.40 4.04 -19.15
N ASP A 584 -5.87 3.96 -17.92
CA ASP A 584 -5.86 5.10 -16.99
C ASP A 584 -5.02 6.24 -17.53
N LEU A 585 -3.81 5.97 -17.99
CA LEU A 585 -2.94 6.98 -18.61
C LEU A 585 -3.52 7.53 -19.91
N PHE A 586 -4.23 6.70 -20.69
CA PHE A 586 -4.92 7.20 -21.89
C PHE A 586 -6.02 8.20 -21.54
N GLU A 587 -6.76 7.93 -20.47
CA GLU A 587 -7.81 8.85 -20.02
C GLU A 587 -7.28 10.17 -19.47
N GLU A 588 -6.07 10.19 -18.95
CA GLU A 588 -5.36 11.40 -18.49
C GLU A 588 -4.90 12.30 -19.66
N GLN A 589 -4.88 11.78 -20.91
CA GLN A 589 -4.45 12.55 -22.06
C GLN A 589 -5.47 13.64 -22.45
N SER A 590 -4.97 14.64 -23.20
CA SER A 590 -5.83 15.70 -23.70
C SER A 590 -6.93 15.18 -24.64
N ALA A 591 -8.01 15.93 -24.77
CA ALA A 591 -9.11 15.58 -25.66
C ALA A 591 -8.64 15.45 -27.11
N GLU A 592 -7.71 16.31 -27.53
CA GLU A 592 -7.12 16.31 -28.86
C GLU A 592 -6.32 15.05 -29.15
N TYR A 593 -5.51 14.60 -28.15
CA TYR A 593 -4.77 13.36 -28.28
C TYR A 593 -5.71 12.15 -28.37
N LYS A 594 -6.68 12.06 -27.48
CA LYS A 594 -7.67 10.98 -27.50
C LYS A 594 -8.45 10.93 -28.83
N GLU A 595 -8.82 12.09 -29.36
CA GLU A 595 -9.48 12.21 -30.68
C GLU A 595 -8.55 11.80 -31.84
N SER A 596 -7.24 12.08 -31.74
CA SER A 596 -6.29 11.66 -32.77
C SER A 596 -6.10 10.15 -32.85
N VAL A 597 -6.19 9.46 -31.68
CA VAL A 597 -6.06 7.99 -31.57
C VAL A 597 -7.40 7.30 -31.89
N LEU A 598 -8.49 7.77 -31.32
CA LEU A 598 -9.84 7.20 -31.42
C LEU A 598 -10.85 8.25 -31.93
N PRO A 599 -10.77 8.64 -33.22
CA PRO A 599 -11.63 9.68 -33.81
C PRO A 599 -13.12 9.29 -33.68
N LYS A 600 -13.94 10.23 -33.21
CA LYS A 600 -15.38 10.02 -32.93
C LYS A 600 -16.21 9.70 -34.15
N ASN A 601 -15.77 10.15 -35.33
CA ASN A 601 -16.45 9.88 -36.61
C ASN A 601 -16.27 8.42 -37.06
N VAL A 602 -15.32 7.65 -36.50
CA VAL A 602 -15.17 6.23 -36.79
C VAL A 602 -15.86 5.43 -35.67
N ARG A 603 -17.10 4.99 -35.95
CA ARG A 603 -17.93 4.27 -34.99
C ARG A 603 -17.77 2.75 -35.07
N ALA A 604 -17.33 2.21 -36.20
CA ALA A 604 -17.00 0.80 -36.37
C ALA A 604 -15.72 0.48 -35.54
N ARG A 605 -15.90 -0.06 -34.34
CA ARG A 605 -14.80 -0.36 -33.41
C ARG A 605 -14.93 -1.75 -32.84
N VAL A 606 -13.80 -2.44 -32.71
CA VAL A 606 -13.71 -3.77 -32.12
C VAL A 606 -12.63 -3.77 -31.04
N ALA A 607 -12.96 -4.23 -29.85
CA ALA A 607 -11.96 -4.50 -28.81
C ALA A 607 -11.60 -5.99 -28.78
N VAL A 608 -10.31 -6.28 -28.58
CA VAL A 608 -9.79 -7.65 -28.52
C VAL A 608 -8.92 -7.83 -27.26
N GLU A 609 -9.39 -8.66 -26.34
CA GLU A 609 -8.68 -8.91 -25.06
C GLU A 609 -9.07 -10.24 -24.46
N ALA A 610 -8.10 -11.12 -24.15
CA ALA A 610 -8.35 -12.47 -23.62
C ALA A 610 -8.75 -12.47 -22.13
N LEU A 611 -9.62 -11.54 -21.74
CA LEU A 611 -10.24 -11.36 -20.42
C LEU A 611 -11.69 -10.89 -20.61
N ILE A 612 -12.41 -10.62 -19.53
CA ILE A 612 -13.80 -10.15 -19.59
C ILE A 612 -13.91 -8.75 -20.21
N ASP A 613 -15.01 -8.42 -20.87
CA ASP A 613 -15.20 -7.18 -21.63
C ASP A 613 -15.48 -5.92 -20.79
N TYR A 614 -15.58 -6.02 -19.48
CA TYR A 614 -15.87 -4.88 -18.61
C TYR A 614 -14.80 -3.77 -18.77
N GLY A 615 -15.29 -2.58 -19.16
CA GLY A 615 -14.45 -1.41 -19.45
C GLY A 615 -14.36 -1.07 -20.96
N TRP A 616 -14.51 -2.03 -21.86
CA TRP A 616 -14.40 -1.81 -23.30
C TRP A 616 -15.57 -1.05 -23.91
N GLY A 617 -16.76 -1.14 -23.32
CA GLY A 617 -17.95 -0.45 -23.81
C GLY A 617 -17.76 1.08 -24.01
N LYS A 618 -16.94 1.71 -23.17
CA LYS A 618 -16.57 3.14 -23.30
C LYS A 618 -15.86 3.45 -24.61
N TYR A 619 -15.06 2.53 -25.13
CA TYR A 619 -14.20 2.72 -26.31
C TYR A 619 -14.87 2.24 -27.59
N VAL A 620 -15.60 1.12 -27.53
CA VAL A 620 -16.27 0.56 -28.72
C VAL A 620 -17.65 1.18 -28.97
N GLY A 621 -18.32 1.68 -27.95
CA GLY A 621 -19.66 2.25 -28.04
C GLY A 621 -20.74 1.19 -28.32
N LEU A 622 -21.97 1.64 -28.63
CA LEU A 622 -23.12 0.75 -28.87
C LEU A 622 -23.09 0.07 -30.25
N ASP A 623 -22.34 0.64 -31.21
CA ASP A 623 -22.24 0.10 -32.58
C ASP A 623 -21.04 -0.83 -32.75
N GLY A 624 -20.18 -0.93 -31.73
CA GLY A 624 -18.97 -1.75 -31.74
C GLY A 624 -19.21 -3.20 -31.30
N ALA A 625 -18.13 -3.99 -31.34
CA ALA A 625 -18.12 -5.37 -30.91
C ALA A 625 -16.88 -5.69 -30.05
N THR A 626 -16.89 -6.82 -29.36
CA THR A 626 -15.75 -7.32 -28.59
C THR A 626 -15.42 -8.77 -28.96
N VAL A 627 -14.14 -9.11 -28.92
CA VAL A 627 -13.64 -10.48 -28.94
C VAL A 627 -12.96 -10.69 -27.59
N THR A 628 -13.71 -11.20 -26.63
CA THR A 628 -13.35 -11.27 -25.22
C THR A 628 -13.83 -12.59 -24.60
N MET A 629 -13.37 -12.89 -23.37
CA MET A 629 -13.88 -14.02 -22.61
C MET A 629 -15.30 -13.76 -22.12
N THR A 630 -16.12 -14.80 -22.13
CA THR A 630 -17.51 -14.77 -21.62
C THR A 630 -17.74 -15.76 -20.48
N GLY A 631 -16.69 -16.43 -20.02
CA GLY A 631 -16.72 -17.42 -18.95
C GLY A 631 -15.30 -17.79 -18.55
N PHE A 632 -15.17 -18.73 -17.62
CA PHE A 632 -13.87 -19.22 -17.18
C PHE A 632 -13.17 -20.01 -18.29
N GLY A 633 -11.83 -20.09 -18.20
CA GLY A 633 -10.97 -20.83 -19.10
C GLY A 633 -11.08 -22.36 -18.95
N ALA A 634 -10.05 -23.08 -19.40
CA ALA A 634 -10.00 -24.54 -19.34
C ALA A 634 -8.54 -25.04 -19.30
N SER A 635 -8.31 -26.25 -18.82
CA SER A 635 -6.99 -26.87 -18.85
C SER A 635 -6.70 -27.48 -20.23
N ALA A 636 -5.78 -26.85 -20.98
CA ALA A 636 -5.26 -27.33 -22.26
C ALA A 636 -4.00 -26.51 -22.64
N PRO A 637 -3.21 -26.92 -23.66
CA PRO A 637 -2.16 -26.05 -24.19
C PRO A 637 -2.71 -24.68 -24.61
N ALA A 638 -1.94 -23.61 -24.33
CA ALA A 638 -2.36 -22.23 -24.53
C ALA A 638 -2.97 -21.95 -25.93
N ASN A 639 -2.32 -22.40 -27.01
CA ASN A 639 -2.80 -22.20 -28.38
C ASN A 639 -4.19 -22.84 -28.60
N THR A 640 -4.42 -24.02 -28.03
CA THR A 640 -5.74 -24.70 -28.11
C THR A 640 -6.81 -23.89 -27.39
N LEU A 641 -6.46 -23.23 -26.29
CA LEU A 641 -7.39 -22.36 -25.55
C LEU A 641 -7.71 -21.07 -26.33
N PHE A 642 -6.70 -20.41 -26.89
CA PHE A 642 -6.93 -19.23 -27.73
C PHE A 642 -7.87 -19.56 -28.91
N GLU A 643 -7.64 -20.68 -29.62
CA GLU A 643 -8.53 -21.14 -30.69
C GLU A 643 -9.94 -21.45 -30.17
N LYS A 644 -10.06 -22.25 -29.10
CA LYS A 644 -11.34 -22.66 -28.51
C LYS A 644 -12.19 -21.45 -28.09
N PHE A 645 -11.57 -20.43 -27.49
CA PHE A 645 -12.27 -19.24 -27.01
C PHE A 645 -12.37 -18.13 -28.07
N GLY A 646 -11.94 -18.42 -29.30
CA GLY A 646 -12.19 -17.54 -30.47
C GLY A 646 -11.20 -16.41 -30.65
N PHE A 647 -10.05 -16.46 -30.03
CA PHE A 647 -8.95 -15.50 -30.25
C PHE A 647 -8.15 -15.90 -31.49
N THR A 648 -8.81 -15.80 -32.65
CA THR A 648 -8.25 -16.12 -33.97
C THR A 648 -8.40 -14.92 -34.91
N VAL A 649 -7.51 -14.85 -35.94
CA VAL A 649 -7.57 -13.80 -36.96
C VAL A 649 -8.92 -13.76 -37.65
N GLU A 650 -9.47 -14.94 -38.00
CA GLU A 650 -10.78 -15.07 -38.64
C GLU A 650 -11.92 -14.46 -37.81
N ASN A 651 -11.87 -14.67 -36.50
CA ASN A 651 -12.92 -14.16 -35.61
C ASN A 651 -12.84 -12.66 -35.43
N VAL A 652 -11.63 -12.10 -35.32
CA VAL A 652 -11.42 -10.63 -35.29
C VAL A 652 -11.87 -9.99 -36.62
N VAL A 653 -11.51 -10.60 -37.77
CA VAL A 653 -11.97 -10.15 -39.10
C VAL A 653 -13.51 -10.20 -39.18
N LYS A 654 -14.14 -11.26 -38.69
CA LYS A 654 -15.61 -11.38 -38.65
C LYS A 654 -16.22 -10.30 -37.75
N ALA A 655 -15.67 -10.05 -36.58
CA ALA A 655 -16.13 -8.98 -35.68
C ALA A 655 -16.04 -7.60 -36.33
N VAL A 656 -14.91 -7.28 -37.00
CA VAL A 656 -14.78 -6.01 -37.76
C VAL A 656 -15.84 -5.91 -38.84
N LYS A 657 -16.04 -6.95 -39.67
CA LYS A 657 -17.06 -6.95 -40.73
C LYS A 657 -18.48 -6.81 -40.23
N SER A 658 -18.76 -7.22 -38.98
CA SER A 658 -20.10 -7.11 -38.39
C SER A 658 -20.48 -5.69 -37.94
N VAL A 659 -19.51 -4.80 -37.83
CA VAL A 659 -19.70 -3.40 -37.37
C VAL A 659 -19.51 -2.36 -38.48
N LEU A 660 -19.11 -2.80 -39.68
CA LEU A 660 -19.03 -1.96 -40.90
C LEU A 660 -20.43 -1.77 -41.50
#